data_3f9f7b4ef91aa78ff5c497abbe754ad9
#
_entry.id   3f9f7b4ef91aa78ff5c497abbe754ad9
#
_cell.length_a   1.000
_cell.length_b   1.000
_cell.length_c   1.000
_cell.angle_alpha   90.00
_cell.angle_beta   90.00
_cell.angle_gamma   90.00
#
_symmetry.space_group_name_H-M   'P 1'
#
loop_
_entity.id
_entity.type
_entity.pdbx_description
1 polymer ?
#
loop_
_entity_poly.entity_id
_entity_poly.type
_entity_poly.pdbx_seq_one_letter_code
_entity_poly.pdbx_strand_id
1 'polypeptide(L)'
;MSELLFDGMSLTVEIRFGGTWTDVTEYVRNVSTSRGRSSELDTYSTGSCNITLDNRTRLFDPENTAGPYYGNLTPLRSVRIKATSGATTYDIFRGYIEQWPQSYINPNDAFVTITASDAFKVLNMSILPSHWEIAIGAEKLRWFRMADFSGSFYVFDSANSRSTSAQWMSSAGAGVTSFCNPGPPLIVGESTTSSAFDGARFVQAVDPLGINGVTPLYSEWSVEMWIQTTETEDGNYGIWNHGDFIHGGSLGMVVAGGNATLVGQFGNRGNSNAMYTNNVQVTVNDGRPHHVYMTYRSNPSSFTVQELYVDGSNLDVSTGSFTDVVEQGYSFMTIGAPIYKSATASNNFTKYFRGSIQEVVVWGQVFDGSFGNEPLDHYESGSGKRYQGDLTGLRMAYLLGFVNWPYDLTDLAAGQSTVLGLITTGKNVLDALREMETAEQGRLFISKNGSVKFVDRNALGEGNFVTVQAQFDDLGRNDVNHGIPYTDITFTYDDRYIFNDIVVRQPGGNFAEAEDSTSQSKYFKRTSTIDNVQVDNGYLLTNIAASRLTQYKDPEIRIDSLTVNGRAEPAKQGSILNLEIGDRVTVIRTPAVGTEIEKTLIIEGVKHSFTTDSWIVTFNTSPTNNAPFVLDSSLLGVLDTNVLGY
;
A
#
# COMPACT_ATOMS: atom_id res chain seq x y z
N MET A 1 -35.34 26.03 -17.69
CA MET A 1 -34.53 24.90 -17.23
C MET A 1 -35.01 24.61 -15.82
N SER A 2 -35.45 23.42 -15.53
CA SER A 2 -35.97 23.08 -14.20
C SER A 2 -34.79 22.71 -13.33
N GLU A 3 -34.54 23.49 -12.29
CA GLU A 3 -33.70 23.03 -11.17
C GLU A 3 -34.25 21.67 -10.71
N LEU A 4 -33.36 20.74 -10.37
CA LEU A 4 -33.74 19.48 -9.72
C LEU A 4 -34.19 19.81 -8.27
N LEU A 5 -35.38 20.39 -8.16
CA LEU A 5 -36.02 20.75 -6.91
C LEU A 5 -37.01 19.64 -6.52
N PHE A 6 -36.87 19.12 -5.33
CA PHE A 6 -37.70 18.03 -4.79
C PHE A 6 -38.37 18.47 -3.51
N ASP A 7 -39.56 19.12 -3.60
CA ASP A 7 -40.43 19.45 -2.47
C ASP A 7 -39.71 19.69 -1.11
N GLY A 8 -38.81 20.68 -1.08
CA GLY A 8 -38.02 21.02 0.12
C GLY A 8 -36.57 20.56 0.11
N MET A 9 -36.11 19.85 -0.96
CA MET A 9 -34.72 19.48 -1.20
C MET A 9 -34.23 20.05 -2.52
N SER A 10 -33.01 20.53 -2.58
CA SER A 10 -32.27 20.89 -3.80
C SER A 10 -31.04 20.04 -3.98
N LEU A 11 -30.76 19.62 -5.21
CA LEU A 11 -29.52 18.94 -5.58
C LEU A 11 -28.52 19.97 -6.10
N THR A 12 -27.25 19.80 -5.78
CA THR A 12 -26.14 20.62 -6.31
C THR A 12 -25.08 19.68 -6.91
N VAL A 13 -24.69 19.95 -8.15
CA VAL A 13 -23.64 19.23 -8.88
C VAL A 13 -22.53 20.21 -9.21
N GLU A 14 -21.33 19.96 -8.70
CA GLU A 14 -20.17 20.82 -8.92
C GLU A 14 -19.02 20.04 -9.56
N ILE A 15 -18.37 20.66 -10.52
CA ILE A 15 -17.17 20.12 -11.19
C ILE A 15 -16.00 21.07 -10.95
N ARG A 16 -14.82 20.52 -10.69
CA ARG A 16 -13.62 21.33 -10.40
C ARG A 16 -12.87 21.71 -11.68
N PHE A 17 -13.12 22.88 -12.21
CA PHE A 17 -12.40 23.45 -13.36
C PHE A 17 -11.29 24.38 -12.91
N GLY A 18 -10.07 24.20 -13.41
CA GLY A 18 -8.93 25.09 -13.12
C GLY A 18 -8.63 25.26 -11.63
N GLY A 19 -8.97 24.27 -10.78
CA GLY A 19 -8.78 24.35 -9.34
C GLY A 19 -9.99 24.88 -8.55
N THR A 20 -11.02 25.42 -9.22
CA THR A 20 -12.23 26.02 -8.59
C THR A 20 -13.44 25.10 -8.80
N TRP A 21 -14.24 24.94 -7.76
CA TRP A 21 -15.52 24.23 -7.84
C TRP A 21 -16.55 25.13 -8.54
N THR A 22 -17.09 24.63 -9.63
CA THR A 22 -18.09 25.33 -10.47
C THR A 22 -19.41 24.58 -10.41
N ASP A 23 -20.47 25.28 -10.05
CA ASP A 23 -21.82 24.76 -10.04
C ASP A 23 -22.32 24.58 -11.49
N VAL A 24 -22.72 23.38 -11.84
CA VAL A 24 -23.27 23.00 -13.15
C VAL A 24 -24.70 22.46 -13.05
N THR A 25 -25.32 22.63 -11.91
CA THR A 25 -26.64 22.07 -11.59
C THR A 25 -27.72 22.43 -12.61
N GLU A 26 -27.69 23.65 -13.15
CA GLU A 26 -28.68 24.14 -14.13
C GLU A 26 -28.68 23.31 -15.44
N TYR A 27 -27.59 22.61 -15.73
CA TYR A 27 -27.45 21.76 -16.94
C TYR A 27 -27.80 20.30 -16.68
N VAL A 28 -28.02 19.91 -15.43
CA VAL A 28 -28.23 18.51 -15.07
C VAL A 28 -29.62 18.03 -15.44
N ARG A 29 -29.71 16.95 -16.21
CA ARG A 29 -30.97 16.26 -16.56
C ARG A 29 -31.27 15.11 -15.60
N ASN A 30 -30.27 14.33 -15.23
CA ASN A 30 -30.39 13.25 -14.25
C ASN A 30 -29.02 12.93 -13.61
N VAL A 31 -29.08 12.32 -12.43
CA VAL A 31 -27.91 11.83 -11.70
C VAL A 31 -28.23 10.46 -11.13
N SER A 32 -27.29 9.53 -11.25
CA SER A 32 -27.32 8.28 -10.49
C SER A 32 -25.97 8.02 -9.84
N THR A 33 -26.01 7.56 -8.60
CA THR A 33 -24.80 7.20 -7.83
C THR A 33 -24.94 5.83 -7.21
N SER A 34 -23.83 5.11 -7.07
CA SER A 34 -23.78 3.83 -6.37
C SER A 34 -22.47 3.75 -5.59
N ARG A 35 -22.54 3.47 -4.30
CA ARG A 35 -21.40 3.30 -3.40
C ARG A 35 -21.59 2.06 -2.53
N GLY A 36 -20.50 1.44 -2.13
CA GLY A 36 -20.54 0.31 -1.22
C GLY A 36 -20.46 -1.04 -1.93
N ARG A 37 -21.08 -2.05 -1.33
CA ARG A 37 -21.10 -3.45 -1.80
C ARG A 37 -22.52 -4.01 -1.82
N SER A 38 -22.71 -5.13 -2.51
CA SER A 38 -24.03 -5.74 -2.63
C SER A 38 -24.37 -6.63 -1.43
N SER A 39 -23.37 -7.29 -0.87
CA SER A 39 -23.52 -8.17 0.30
C SER A 39 -22.33 -8.05 1.24
N GLU A 40 -22.46 -8.55 2.45
CA GLU A 40 -21.41 -8.51 3.49
C GLU A 40 -20.16 -9.35 3.17
N LEU A 41 -20.26 -10.33 2.27
CA LEU A 41 -19.14 -11.16 1.82
C LEU A 41 -18.39 -10.56 0.62
N ASP A 42 -18.98 -9.57 -0.04
CA ASP A 42 -18.32 -8.86 -1.14
C ASP A 42 -17.29 -7.86 -0.60
N THR A 43 -16.29 -7.57 -1.40
CA THR A 43 -15.43 -6.40 -1.16
C THR A 43 -16.16 -5.11 -1.55
N TYR A 44 -15.86 -4.01 -0.87
CA TYR A 44 -16.39 -2.70 -1.25
C TYR A 44 -15.88 -2.34 -2.65
N SER A 45 -16.79 -2.18 -3.59
CA SER A 45 -16.47 -1.85 -4.98
C SER A 45 -16.19 -0.36 -5.16
N THR A 46 -15.51 -0.01 -6.25
CA THR A 46 -15.38 1.39 -6.68
C THR A 46 -16.77 1.99 -6.89
N GLY A 47 -17.06 3.06 -6.17
CA GLY A 47 -18.31 3.78 -6.33
C GLY A 47 -18.38 4.47 -7.69
N SER A 48 -19.57 4.55 -8.23
CA SER A 48 -19.84 5.11 -9.57
C SER A 48 -20.89 6.21 -9.53
N CYS A 49 -20.77 7.12 -10.47
CA CYS A 49 -21.73 8.18 -10.69
C CYS A 49 -21.92 8.41 -12.20
N ASN A 50 -23.18 8.54 -12.63
CA ASN A 50 -23.51 8.96 -13.98
C ASN A 50 -24.33 10.26 -13.90
N ILE A 51 -23.92 11.26 -14.67
CA ILE A 51 -24.57 12.57 -14.74
C ILE A 51 -24.83 12.91 -16.21
N THR A 52 -26.07 13.14 -16.56
CA THR A 52 -26.43 13.62 -17.90
C THR A 52 -26.60 15.12 -17.87
N LEU A 53 -25.77 15.84 -18.63
CA LEU A 53 -25.76 17.28 -18.76
C LEU A 53 -26.37 17.71 -20.09
N ASP A 54 -27.21 18.74 -20.08
CA ASP A 54 -27.64 19.42 -21.29
C ASP A 54 -26.44 20.11 -21.97
N ASN A 55 -26.23 19.81 -23.24
CA ASN A 55 -25.09 20.36 -23.98
C ASN A 55 -25.50 21.04 -25.31
N ARG A 56 -26.73 21.50 -25.42
CA ARG A 56 -27.24 22.21 -26.63
C ARG A 56 -26.43 23.45 -26.96
N THR A 57 -25.78 24.07 -25.97
CA THR A 57 -24.91 25.24 -26.12
C THR A 57 -23.44 24.87 -26.33
N ARG A 58 -23.09 23.58 -26.42
CA ARG A 58 -21.72 23.07 -26.51
C ARG A 58 -20.81 23.48 -25.35
N LEU A 59 -21.38 23.72 -24.18
CA LEU A 59 -20.65 24.15 -22.99
C LEU A 59 -19.67 23.10 -22.49
N PHE A 60 -20.08 21.83 -22.57
CA PHE A 60 -19.30 20.66 -22.15
C PHE A 60 -18.69 19.88 -23.33
N ASP A 61 -18.43 20.56 -24.44
CA ASP A 61 -17.75 20.00 -25.60
C ASP A 61 -16.26 20.32 -25.55
N PRO A 62 -15.36 19.31 -25.41
CA PRO A 62 -13.90 19.52 -25.35
C PRO A 62 -13.32 20.20 -26.59
N GLU A 63 -14.00 20.12 -27.76
CA GLU A 63 -13.57 20.74 -29.01
C GLU A 63 -14.09 22.18 -29.18
N ASN A 64 -14.93 22.67 -28.28
CA ASN A 64 -15.42 24.05 -28.33
C ASN A 64 -14.39 25.03 -27.80
N THR A 65 -13.50 25.50 -28.67
CA THR A 65 -12.40 26.44 -28.33
C THR A 65 -12.90 27.79 -27.78
N ALA A 66 -14.15 28.16 -28.05
CA ALA A 66 -14.78 29.38 -27.53
C ALA A 66 -15.56 29.13 -26.23
N GLY A 67 -15.65 27.89 -25.78
CA GLY A 67 -16.36 27.51 -24.56
C GLY A 67 -15.61 27.94 -23.29
N PRO A 68 -16.31 28.31 -22.20
CA PRO A 68 -15.67 28.77 -20.95
C PRO A 68 -14.87 27.68 -20.25
N TYR A 69 -15.11 26.41 -20.55
CA TYR A 69 -14.41 25.26 -19.96
C TYR A 69 -13.38 24.62 -20.89
N TYR A 70 -13.09 25.27 -22.03
CA TYR A 70 -12.08 24.76 -22.97
C TYR A 70 -10.73 24.51 -22.28
N GLY A 71 -10.10 23.37 -22.57
CA GLY A 71 -8.85 22.93 -21.92
C GLY A 71 -9.04 22.36 -20.51
N ASN A 72 -10.24 22.49 -19.90
CA ASN A 72 -10.56 21.92 -18.58
C ASN A 72 -11.46 20.68 -18.64
N LEU A 73 -12.05 20.36 -19.79
CA LEU A 73 -12.89 19.17 -20.02
C LEU A 73 -12.01 17.93 -20.28
N THR A 74 -11.22 17.54 -19.28
CA THR A 74 -10.29 16.41 -19.36
C THR A 74 -10.70 15.31 -18.40
N PRO A 75 -10.31 14.06 -18.64
CA PRO A 75 -10.47 12.99 -17.65
C PRO A 75 -9.84 13.33 -16.30
N LEU A 76 -10.28 12.65 -15.25
CA LEU A 76 -9.86 12.79 -13.85
C LEU A 76 -10.18 14.16 -13.20
N ARG A 77 -11.08 14.95 -13.79
CA ARG A 77 -11.64 16.13 -13.11
C ARG A 77 -12.50 15.70 -11.94
N SER A 78 -12.29 16.35 -10.79
CA SER A 78 -13.10 16.07 -9.60
C SER A 78 -14.54 16.55 -9.79
N VAL A 79 -15.48 15.73 -9.36
CA VAL A 79 -16.91 16.02 -9.32
C VAL A 79 -17.44 15.71 -7.92
N ARG A 80 -18.37 16.50 -7.44
CA ARG A 80 -19.10 16.23 -6.20
C ARG A 80 -20.60 16.54 -6.36
N ILE A 81 -21.40 15.76 -5.65
CA ILE A 81 -22.85 15.88 -5.62
C ILE A 81 -23.26 16.08 -4.17
N LYS A 82 -24.09 17.07 -3.93
CA LYS A 82 -24.67 17.42 -2.64
C LYS A 82 -26.17 17.56 -2.74
N ALA A 83 -26.84 17.34 -1.65
CA ALA A 83 -28.27 17.62 -1.51
C ALA A 83 -28.52 18.47 -0.27
N THR A 84 -29.33 19.51 -0.39
CA THR A 84 -29.71 20.36 0.73
C THR A 84 -31.18 20.12 1.06
N SER A 85 -31.49 19.73 2.31
CA SER A 85 -32.82 19.56 2.84
C SER A 85 -32.99 20.46 4.06
N GLY A 86 -33.96 21.37 4.02
CA GLY A 86 -34.07 22.43 5.00
C GLY A 86 -32.82 23.33 5.01
N ALA A 87 -32.17 23.46 6.17
CA ALA A 87 -30.94 24.25 6.32
C ALA A 87 -29.66 23.41 6.25
N THR A 88 -29.73 22.09 6.06
CA THR A 88 -28.60 21.19 6.13
C THR A 88 -28.22 20.67 4.73
N THR A 89 -26.95 20.78 4.40
CA THR A 89 -26.37 20.22 3.17
C THR A 89 -25.65 18.92 3.48
N TYR A 90 -25.96 17.88 2.71
CA TYR A 90 -25.41 16.53 2.80
C TYR A 90 -24.59 16.22 1.55
N ASP A 91 -23.43 15.62 1.73
CA ASP A 91 -22.70 15.03 0.62
C ASP A 91 -23.42 13.76 0.16
N ILE A 92 -23.38 13.48 -1.14
CA ILE A 92 -23.95 12.27 -1.76
C ILE A 92 -22.84 11.44 -2.39
N PHE A 93 -21.98 12.10 -3.17
CA PHE A 93 -20.91 11.46 -3.92
C PHE A 93 -19.80 12.45 -4.20
N ARG A 94 -18.55 11.98 -4.16
CA ARG A 94 -17.39 12.69 -4.68
C ARG A 94 -16.49 11.70 -5.41
N GLY A 95 -16.03 12.09 -6.61
CA GLY A 95 -15.19 11.24 -7.42
C GLY A 95 -14.51 11.99 -8.57
N TYR A 96 -14.08 11.23 -9.58
CA TYR A 96 -13.28 11.70 -10.70
C TYR A 96 -13.96 11.30 -12.01
N ILE A 97 -14.17 12.27 -12.89
CA ILE A 97 -14.80 12.07 -14.20
C ILE A 97 -13.89 11.24 -15.10
N GLU A 98 -14.43 10.22 -15.72
CA GLU A 98 -13.68 9.33 -16.60
C GLU A 98 -13.65 9.81 -18.05
N GLN A 99 -14.78 10.34 -18.53
CA GLN A 99 -14.96 10.68 -19.94
C GLN A 99 -16.03 11.75 -20.14
N TRP A 100 -15.95 12.41 -21.30
CA TRP A 100 -16.86 13.47 -21.74
C TRP A 100 -17.50 13.10 -23.09
N PRO A 101 -18.33 12.05 -23.17
CA PRO A 101 -18.92 11.59 -24.43
C PRO A 101 -20.00 12.56 -24.91
N GLN A 102 -19.92 12.97 -26.17
CA GLN A 102 -20.86 13.90 -26.79
C GLN A 102 -21.97 13.11 -27.50
N SER A 103 -23.23 13.42 -27.20
CA SER A 103 -24.38 12.78 -27.83
C SER A 103 -25.28 13.81 -28.52
N TYR A 104 -25.55 13.60 -29.79
CA TYR A 104 -26.38 14.45 -30.61
C TYR A 104 -27.51 13.58 -31.23
N ILE A 105 -28.75 13.76 -30.76
CA ILE A 105 -29.89 12.97 -31.26
C ILE A 105 -30.52 13.65 -32.49
N ASN A 106 -30.59 14.98 -32.44
CA ASN A 106 -31.07 15.82 -33.54
C ASN A 106 -30.45 17.23 -33.37
N PRO A 107 -30.63 18.13 -34.35
CA PRO A 107 -30.03 19.46 -34.27
C PRO A 107 -30.37 20.26 -33.00
N ASN A 108 -31.46 19.93 -32.33
CA ASN A 108 -32.00 20.67 -31.22
C ASN A 108 -31.82 19.95 -29.87
N ASP A 109 -31.27 18.75 -29.84
CA ASP A 109 -31.00 18.01 -28.59
C ASP A 109 -29.60 17.44 -28.57
N ALA A 110 -28.82 17.94 -27.64
CA ALA A 110 -27.46 17.51 -27.38
C ALA A 110 -27.25 17.35 -25.89
N PHE A 111 -26.55 16.32 -25.49
CA PHE A 111 -26.21 16.06 -24.09
C PHE A 111 -24.87 15.34 -23.93
N VAL A 112 -24.31 15.44 -22.74
CA VAL A 112 -23.12 14.70 -22.30
C VAL A 112 -23.50 13.84 -21.11
N THR A 113 -23.26 12.53 -21.18
CA THR A 113 -23.42 11.65 -20.02
C THR A 113 -22.06 11.30 -19.47
N ILE A 114 -21.61 12.07 -18.49
CA ILE A 114 -20.33 11.84 -17.81
C ILE A 114 -20.48 10.66 -16.84
N THR A 115 -19.47 9.80 -16.85
CA THR A 115 -19.29 8.73 -15.86
C THR A 115 -18.15 9.16 -14.93
N ALA A 116 -18.33 8.99 -13.63
CA ALA A 116 -17.31 9.25 -12.64
C ALA A 116 -17.17 8.07 -11.68
N SER A 117 -15.96 7.86 -11.21
CA SER A 117 -15.63 6.86 -10.19
C SER A 117 -15.07 7.54 -8.94
N ASP A 118 -15.23 6.92 -7.79
CA ASP A 118 -14.66 7.41 -6.53
C ASP A 118 -13.13 7.21 -6.43
N ALA A 119 -12.58 7.48 -5.25
CA ALA A 119 -11.14 7.41 -4.98
C ALA A 119 -10.52 6.03 -5.22
N PHE A 120 -11.28 4.93 -5.09
CA PHE A 120 -10.75 3.59 -5.33
C PHE A 120 -10.19 3.39 -6.74
N LYS A 121 -10.78 4.06 -7.73
CA LYS A 121 -10.22 4.02 -9.09
C LYS A 121 -8.81 4.60 -9.15
N VAL A 122 -8.58 5.75 -8.54
CA VAL A 122 -7.26 6.40 -8.54
C VAL A 122 -6.25 5.57 -7.75
N LEU A 123 -6.65 5.06 -6.58
CA LEU A 123 -5.80 4.20 -5.76
C LEU A 123 -5.45 2.87 -6.45
N ASN A 124 -6.36 2.33 -7.25
CA ASN A 124 -6.09 1.12 -8.06
C ASN A 124 -5.10 1.38 -9.21
N MET A 125 -5.06 2.60 -9.72
CA MET A 125 -4.10 3.01 -10.77
C MET A 125 -2.73 3.40 -10.21
N SER A 126 -2.65 3.70 -8.92
CA SER A 126 -1.43 4.16 -8.26
C SER A 126 -0.59 2.96 -7.83
N ILE A 127 0.54 2.76 -8.49
CA ILE A 127 1.49 1.70 -8.15
C ILE A 127 2.37 2.19 -7.00
N LEU A 128 2.53 1.35 -5.99
CA LEU A 128 3.44 1.60 -4.88
C LEU A 128 4.90 1.46 -5.34
N PRO A 129 5.80 2.33 -4.88
CA PRO A 129 7.23 2.05 -5.00
C PRO A 129 7.57 0.75 -4.26
N SER A 130 8.65 0.07 -4.65
CA SER A 130 9.06 -1.13 -3.92
C SER A 130 9.43 -0.77 -2.47
N HIS A 131 9.24 -1.71 -1.56
CA HIS A 131 9.58 -1.50 -0.15
C HIS A 131 11.08 -1.21 0.04
N TRP A 132 11.94 -1.76 -0.82
CA TRP A 132 13.36 -1.45 -0.86
C TRP A 132 13.60 -0.01 -1.33
N GLU A 133 12.96 0.42 -2.42
CA GLU A 133 13.05 1.80 -2.92
C GLU A 133 12.60 2.83 -1.89
N ILE A 134 11.57 2.50 -1.11
CA ILE A 134 11.09 3.32 0.02
C ILE A 134 12.19 3.46 1.08
N ALA A 135 12.88 2.36 1.41
CA ALA A 135 13.92 2.36 2.44
C ALA A 135 15.12 3.22 2.02
N ILE A 136 15.67 2.97 0.84
CA ILE A 136 16.89 3.65 0.38
C ILE A 136 16.69 5.11 -0.04
N GLY A 137 15.44 5.61 -0.09
CA GLY A 137 15.14 7.02 -0.36
C GLY A 137 15.59 7.53 -1.74
N ALA A 138 15.63 8.85 -1.91
CA ALA A 138 15.88 9.49 -3.20
C ALA A 138 17.34 9.93 -3.44
N GLU A 139 18.09 10.28 -2.41
CA GLU A 139 19.39 10.97 -2.51
C GLU A 139 20.59 10.03 -2.63
N LYS A 140 20.61 9.22 -3.69
CA LYS A 140 21.71 8.29 -3.98
C LYS A 140 22.69 8.90 -4.97
N LEU A 141 24.01 8.68 -4.75
CA LEU A 141 25.03 9.03 -5.74
C LEU A 141 25.08 8.00 -6.87
N ARG A 142 25.00 6.72 -6.51
CA ARG A 142 24.96 5.57 -7.43
C ARG A 142 24.03 4.51 -6.91
N TRP A 143 23.39 3.82 -7.83
CA TRP A 143 22.54 2.69 -7.53
C TRP A 143 22.58 1.67 -8.67
N PHE A 144 23.33 0.61 -8.45
CA PHE A 144 23.42 -0.53 -9.36
C PHE A 144 22.55 -1.65 -8.81
N ARG A 145 21.40 -1.87 -9.43
CA ARG A 145 20.47 -2.92 -8.98
C ARG A 145 21.05 -4.31 -9.09
N MET A 146 22.02 -4.50 -9.97
CA MET A 146 22.64 -5.81 -10.26
C MET A 146 21.62 -6.85 -10.73
N ALA A 147 20.57 -6.41 -11.39
CA ALA A 147 19.43 -7.20 -11.86
C ALA A 147 19.27 -7.13 -13.38
N ASP A 148 20.35 -6.87 -14.08
CA ASP A 148 20.36 -6.79 -15.54
C ASP A 148 20.07 -8.16 -16.17
N PHE A 149 19.51 -8.16 -17.39
CA PHE A 149 19.16 -9.40 -18.07
C PHE A 149 20.41 -10.22 -18.45
N SER A 150 20.22 -11.52 -18.56
CA SER A 150 21.29 -12.46 -18.95
C SER A 150 21.93 -12.04 -20.26
N GLY A 151 23.25 -11.99 -20.26
CA GLY A 151 24.05 -11.61 -21.44
C GLY A 151 24.25 -10.09 -21.59
N SER A 152 23.74 -9.25 -20.68
CA SER A 152 24.04 -7.83 -20.67
C SER A 152 25.52 -7.56 -20.44
N PHE A 153 26.13 -6.69 -21.25
CA PHE A 153 27.49 -6.21 -21.06
C PHE A 153 27.58 -5.05 -20.07
N TYR A 154 26.45 -4.40 -19.79
CA TYR A 154 26.35 -3.20 -18.96
C TYR A 154 25.51 -3.45 -17.74
N VAL A 155 25.86 -2.73 -16.67
CA VAL A 155 25.06 -2.59 -15.45
C VAL A 155 24.58 -1.16 -15.38
N PHE A 156 23.28 -0.95 -15.32
CA PHE A 156 22.69 0.38 -15.34
C PHE A 156 22.70 1.04 -13.96
N ASP A 157 23.05 2.33 -13.94
CA ASP A 157 22.93 3.18 -12.76
C ASP A 157 21.51 3.75 -12.66
N SER A 158 20.76 3.30 -11.65
CA SER A 158 19.38 3.68 -11.39
C SER A 158 19.24 4.96 -10.53
N ALA A 159 20.33 5.50 -9.98
CA ALA A 159 20.28 6.65 -9.07
C ALA A 159 19.96 7.96 -9.78
N ASN A 160 20.39 8.13 -11.02
CA ASN A 160 20.22 9.37 -11.75
C ASN A 160 20.30 9.15 -13.26
N SER A 161 19.76 10.11 -14.02
CA SER A 161 19.91 10.22 -15.46
C SER A 161 21.36 10.47 -15.96
N ARG A 162 22.37 10.22 -15.12
CA ARG A 162 23.76 10.24 -15.54
C ARG A 162 24.03 8.99 -16.39
N SER A 163 24.39 9.19 -17.62
CA SER A 163 24.61 8.20 -18.67
C SER A 163 25.81 7.26 -18.45
N THR A 164 26.31 7.11 -17.24
CA THR A 164 27.48 6.26 -16.94
C THR A 164 27.01 4.92 -16.41
N SER A 165 26.83 3.97 -17.31
CA SER A 165 26.68 2.55 -16.96
C SER A 165 28.03 1.97 -16.53
N ALA A 166 28.02 1.05 -15.59
CA ALA A 166 29.14 0.17 -15.32
C ALA A 166 29.20 -0.95 -16.38
N GLN A 167 30.34 -1.59 -16.52
CA GLN A 167 30.56 -2.61 -17.53
C GLN A 167 31.04 -3.92 -16.87
N TRP A 168 30.52 -5.04 -17.38
CA TRP A 168 31.03 -6.36 -17.05
C TRP A 168 32.37 -6.60 -17.67
N MET A 169 33.35 -7.06 -16.88
CA MET A 169 34.73 -7.34 -17.25
C MET A 169 35.09 -8.79 -16.90
N SER A 170 36.13 -9.29 -17.54
CA SER A 170 36.67 -10.63 -17.28
C SER A 170 38.07 -10.53 -16.66
N SER A 171 38.36 -11.40 -15.71
CA SER A 171 39.69 -11.58 -15.12
C SER A 171 40.76 -12.08 -16.13
N ALA A 172 40.37 -12.53 -17.33
CA ALA A 172 41.27 -13.07 -18.35
C ALA A 172 42.22 -12.03 -18.97
N GLY A 173 42.04 -10.73 -18.67
CA GLY A 173 42.94 -9.67 -19.12
C GLY A 173 42.27 -8.29 -19.13
N ALA A 174 43.10 -7.24 -19.12
CA ALA A 174 42.60 -5.88 -19.21
C ALA A 174 41.86 -5.64 -20.55
N GLY A 175 40.64 -5.16 -20.49
CA GLY A 175 39.81 -4.85 -21.66
C GLY A 175 39.02 -6.02 -22.24
N VAL A 176 39.04 -7.19 -21.62
CA VAL A 176 38.15 -8.30 -22.01
C VAL A 176 36.79 -8.10 -21.36
N THR A 177 35.79 -7.85 -22.20
CA THR A 177 34.40 -7.71 -21.74
C THR A 177 33.83 -9.07 -21.31
N SER A 178 32.95 -9.04 -20.33
CA SER A 178 32.13 -10.15 -19.87
C SER A 178 30.66 -9.81 -19.96
N PHE A 179 29.79 -10.59 -19.38
CA PHE A 179 28.35 -10.38 -19.39
C PHE A 179 27.71 -10.82 -18.09
N CYS A 180 26.53 -10.22 -17.82
CA CYS A 180 25.72 -10.56 -16.67
C CYS A 180 25.30 -12.03 -16.70
N ASN A 181 25.40 -12.68 -15.54
CA ASN A 181 24.81 -13.98 -15.28
C ASN A 181 23.85 -13.82 -14.09
N PRO A 182 22.53 -14.00 -14.28
CA PRO A 182 21.57 -13.80 -13.19
C PRO A 182 21.77 -14.80 -12.05
N GLY A 183 21.65 -14.29 -10.82
CA GLY A 183 21.56 -15.07 -9.59
C GLY A 183 20.15 -15.05 -9.00
N PRO A 184 19.92 -15.70 -7.87
CA PRO A 184 18.64 -15.66 -7.17
C PRO A 184 18.34 -14.25 -6.63
N PRO A 185 17.05 -13.88 -6.44
CA PRO A 185 16.69 -12.67 -5.68
C PRO A 185 17.25 -12.74 -4.26
N LEU A 186 17.86 -11.66 -3.77
CA LEU A 186 18.38 -11.57 -2.40
C LEU A 186 17.43 -10.77 -1.48
N ILE A 187 16.58 -9.95 -2.06
CA ILE A 187 15.61 -9.14 -1.35
C ILE A 187 14.26 -9.83 -1.38
N VAL A 188 13.65 -9.98 -0.22
CA VAL A 188 12.36 -10.67 -0.06
C VAL A 188 11.26 -9.86 -0.74
N GLY A 189 10.44 -10.53 -1.55
CA GLY A 189 9.32 -9.91 -2.26
C GLY A 189 9.69 -9.12 -3.51
N GLU A 190 10.99 -8.96 -3.82
CA GLU A 190 11.41 -8.40 -5.10
C GLU A 190 11.36 -9.47 -6.21
N SER A 191 10.92 -9.05 -7.40
CA SER A 191 10.94 -9.90 -8.58
C SER A 191 12.25 -9.81 -9.35
N THR A 192 13.14 -8.90 -8.96
CA THR A 192 14.43 -8.66 -9.58
C THR A 192 15.44 -9.71 -9.14
N THR A 193 16.20 -10.23 -10.10
CA THR A 193 17.31 -11.15 -9.83
C THR A 193 18.53 -10.40 -9.29
N SER A 194 19.47 -11.12 -8.68
CA SER A 194 20.83 -10.63 -8.42
C SER A 194 21.75 -10.91 -9.61
N SER A 195 22.98 -10.44 -9.55
CA SER A 195 24.06 -10.87 -10.47
C SER A 195 24.96 -11.90 -9.81
N ALA A 196 25.21 -13.00 -10.51
CA ALA A 196 26.09 -14.08 -10.07
C ALA A 196 27.53 -13.86 -10.52
N PHE A 197 28.47 -13.95 -9.58
CA PHE A 197 29.91 -13.83 -9.72
C PHE A 197 30.55 -15.23 -9.59
N ASP A 198 31.37 -15.58 -10.54
CA ASP A 198 31.98 -16.95 -10.66
C ASP A 198 33.46 -17.01 -10.26
N GLY A 199 34.01 -15.93 -9.73
CA GLY A 199 35.43 -15.82 -9.41
C GLY A 199 36.31 -15.42 -10.60
N ALA A 200 35.68 -15.05 -11.74
CA ALA A 200 36.37 -14.61 -12.93
C ALA A 200 35.73 -13.38 -13.58
N ARG A 201 34.58 -12.95 -13.11
CA ARG A 201 33.85 -11.78 -13.59
C ARG A 201 33.78 -10.71 -12.52
N PHE A 202 33.75 -9.47 -12.97
CA PHE A 202 33.57 -8.33 -12.11
C PHE A 202 32.91 -7.19 -12.88
N VAL A 203 32.39 -6.21 -12.14
CA VAL A 203 31.83 -4.99 -12.71
C VAL A 203 32.80 -3.84 -12.48
N GLN A 204 33.02 -3.03 -13.50
CA GLN A 204 33.81 -1.81 -13.41
C GLN A 204 32.96 -0.61 -13.79
N ALA A 205 32.85 0.35 -12.88
CA ALA A 205 32.21 1.63 -13.10
C ALA A 205 33.26 2.75 -13.18
N VAL A 206 33.04 3.67 -14.10
CA VAL A 206 33.82 4.92 -14.12
C VAL A 206 33.40 5.74 -12.94
N ASP A 207 34.34 6.21 -12.17
CA ASP A 207 34.25 6.95 -10.91
C ASP A 207 32.85 7.34 -10.45
N PRO A 208 32.29 6.69 -9.41
CA PRO A 208 30.96 7.04 -8.89
C PRO A 208 30.95 8.36 -8.13
N LEU A 209 32.08 8.79 -7.61
CA LEU A 209 32.21 9.93 -6.70
C LEU A 209 32.91 11.12 -7.35
N GLY A 210 33.53 10.94 -8.53
CA GLY A 210 34.32 11.95 -9.22
C GLY A 210 33.63 12.53 -10.43
N ILE A 211 33.74 13.81 -10.58
CA ILE A 211 33.45 14.54 -11.80
C ILE A 211 34.78 15.00 -12.34
N ASN A 212 35.27 14.36 -13.40
CA ASN A 212 36.46 14.79 -14.17
C ASN A 212 37.73 15.08 -13.34
N GLY A 213 38.05 14.21 -12.38
CA GLY A 213 39.36 14.22 -11.75
C GLY A 213 39.67 15.40 -10.81
N VAL A 214 38.70 16.15 -10.34
CA VAL A 214 38.96 17.42 -9.63
C VAL A 214 38.19 17.62 -8.32
N THR A 215 37.29 16.74 -7.94
CA THR A 215 36.56 16.95 -6.67
C THR A 215 37.14 16.05 -5.57
N PRO A 216 37.44 16.61 -4.39
CA PRO A 216 37.81 15.79 -3.24
C PRO A 216 36.66 14.81 -2.97
N LEU A 217 37.03 13.62 -2.58
CA LEU A 217 36.09 12.67 -1.98
C LEU A 217 35.27 13.42 -0.94
N TYR A 218 33.99 13.15 -0.91
CA TYR A 218 33.14 13.63 0.18
C TYR A 218 33.81 13.25 1.50
N SER A 219 33.81 14.16 2.46
CA SER A 219 34.30 13.87 3.82
C SER A 219 33.50 12.76 4.48
N GLU A 220 32.33 12.45 3.91
CA GLU A 220 31.40 11.44 4.37
C GLU A 220 30.81 10.70 3.19
N TRP A 221 30.70 9.37 3.29
CA TRP A 221 30.00 8.53 2.33
C TRP A 221 29.64 7.17 2.92
N SER A 222 28.69 6.50 2.31
CA SER A 222 28.25 5.15 2.67
C SER A 222 28.09 4.28 1.43
N VAL A 223 28.27 2.99 1.60
CA VAL A 223 27.96 1.97 0.59
C VAL A 223 27.23 0.81 1.23
N GLU A 224 26.22 0.33 0.55
CA GLU A 224 25.54 -0.90 0.96
C GLU A 224 25.29 -1.84 -0.22
N MET A 225 25.05 -3.09 0.10
CA MET A 225 24.68 -4.13 -0.86
C MET A 225 24.14 -5.36 -0.16
N TRP A 226 23.43 -6.17 -0.93
CA TRP A 226 23.06 -7.53 -0.53
C TRP A 226 24.02 -8.53 -1.18
N ILE A 227 24.52 -9.46 -0.38
CA ILE A 227 25.43 -10.53 -0.83
C ILE A 227 24.90 -11.90 -0.41
N GLN A 228 25.24 -12.91 -1.21
CA GLN A 228 25.01 -14.32 -0.86
C GLN A 228 26.16 -15.15 -1.38
N THR A 229 26.76 -15.97 -0.54
CA THR A 229 27.86 -16.84 -0.94
C THR A 229 27.91 -18.13 -0.10
N THR A 230 28.51 -19.18 -0.69
CA THR A 230 28.84 -20.43 0.01
C THR A 230 30.34 -20.73 -0.14
N GLU A 231 31.18 -19.71 -0.45
CA GLU A 231 32.60 -19.88 -0.68
C GLU A 231 33.31 -20.31 0.62
N THR A 232 34.05 -21.42 0.53
CA THR A 232 34.81 -22.02 1.66
C THR A 232 36.31 -22.16 1.38
N GLU A 233 36.76 -21.83 0.16
CA GLU A 233 38.19 -21.86 -0.18
C GLU A 233 38.91 -20.72 0.51
N ASP A 234 39.97 -21.05 1.28
CA ASP A 234 40.75 -20.04 1.99
C ASP A 234 41.31 -18.97 1.05
N GLY A 235 41.16 -17.72 1.46
CA GLY A 235 41.61 -16.57 0.67
C GLY A 235 40.90 -15.27 0.99
N ASN A 236 41.36 -14.21 0.34
CA ASN A 236 40.88 -12.86 0.50
C ASN A 236 40.16 -12.43 -0.78
N TYR A 237 38.86 -12.22 -0.70
CA TYR A 237 37.97 -11.95 -1.84
C TYR A 237 37.53 -10.47 -1.83
N GLY A 238 37.68 -9.79 -2.98
CA GLY A 238 37.18 -8.39 -3.10
C GLY A 238 35.71 -8.39 -3.48
N ILE A 239 34.90 -7.64 -2.72
CA ILE A 239 33.46 -7.48 -2.96
C ILE A 239 33.18 -6.13 -3.62
N TRP A 240 33.66 -5.05 -3.02
CA TRP A 240 33.48 -3.70 -3.55
C TRP A 240 34.75 -2.88 -3.30
N ASN A 241 35.14 -2.08 -4.29
CA ASN A 241 36.32 -1.22 -4.18
C ASN A 241 36.07 0.11 -4.88
N HIS A 242 36.58 1.18 -4.29
CA HIS A 242 36.65 2.49 -4.88
C HIS A 242 38.05 3.06 -4.66
N GLY A 243 38.71 3.44 -5.76
CA GLY A 243 40.11 3.89 -5.71
C GLY A 243 41.11 2.75 -5.68
N ASP A 244 42.32 3.05 -5.21
CA ASP A 244 43.35 2.06 -4.95
C ASP A 244 43.49 1.82 -3.43
N PHE A 245 44.37 0.91 -3.08
CA PHE A 245 44.60 0.55 -1.70
C PHE A 245 45.18 1.68 -0.80
N ILE A 246 45.89 2.59 -1.41
CA ILE A 246 46.51 3.72 -0.71
C ILE A 246 45.54 4.89 -0.64
N HIS A 247 44.55 4.92 -1.56
CA HIS A 247 43.68 6.08 -1.77
C HIS A 247 42.25 5.59 -2.07
N GLY A 248 41.52 5.12 -1.09
CA GLY A 248 40.13 4.73 -1.30
C GLY A 248 39.57 3.82 -0.26
N GLY A 249 38.36 3.33 -0.50
CA GLY A 249 37.65 2.38 0.34
C GLY A 249 37.49 1.02 -0.33
N SER A 250 37.50 -0.04 0.47
CA SER A 250 37.22 -1.38 -0.02
C SER A 250 36.49 -2.22 1.01
N LEU A 251 35.63 -3.07 0.51
CA LEU A 251 34.93 -4.12 1.24
C LEU A 251 35.32 -5.46 0.63
N GLY A 252 35.68 -6.40 1.45
CA GLY A 252 36.03 -7.75 1.03
C GLY A 252 35.67 -8.79 2.08
N MET A 253 35.96 -10.03 1.74
CA MET A 253 35.70 -11.19 2.58
C MET A 253 36.97 -12.00 2.73
N VAL A 254 37.31 -12.36 3.96
CA VAL A 254 38.42 -13.29 4.27
C VAL A 254 37.84 -14.63 4.66
N VAL A 255 38.18 -15.67 3.90
CA VAL A 255 37.83 -17.05 4.25
C VAL A 255 39.06 -17.72 4.87
N ALA A 256 38.88 -18.26 6.07
CA ALA A 256 39.91 -19.01 6.78
C ALA A 256 39.29 -20.21 7.50
N GLY A 257 39.80 -21.39 7.23
CA GLY A 257 39.28 -22.64 7.80
C GLY A 257 37.80 -22.90 7.43
N GLY A 258 37.39 -22.45 6.25
CA GLY A 258 36.03 -22.63 5.74
C GLY A 258 35.00 -21.58 6.24
N ASN A 259 35.38 -20.64 7.12
CA ASN A 259 34.53 -19.59 7.60
C ASN A 259 34.89 -18.23 6.98
N ALA A 260 33.89 -17.51 6.53
CA ALA A 260 34.04 -16.19 5.91
C ALA A 260 33.72 -15.07 6.90
N THR A 261 34.58 -14.06 6.96
CA THR A 261 34.37 -12.81 7.69
C THR A 261 34.51 -11.62 6.74
N LEU A 262 33.71 -10.56 6.97
CA LEU A 262 33.81 -9.33 6.19
C LEU A 262 34.90 -8.41 6.74
N VAL A 263 35.53 -7.68 5.82
CA VAL A 263 36.61 -6.74 6.13
C VAL A 263 36.41 -5.46 5.34
N GLY A 264 36.20 -4.35 6.04
CA GLY A 264 36.23 -3.00 5.47
C GLY A 264 37.63 -2.38 5.62
N GLN A 265 38.12 -1.69 4.61
CA GLN A 265 39.45 -1.08 4.60
C GLN A 265 39.44 0.30 3.97
N PHE A 266 40.26 1.22 4.51
CA PHE A 266 40.56 2.51 3.90
C PHE A 266 42.06 2.72 3.76
N GLY A 267 42.45 3.37 2.67
CA GLY A 267 43.80 3.82 2.43
C GLY A 267 43.99 5.31 2.69
N ASN A 268 45.13 5.71 3.22
CA ASN A 268 45.54 7.10 3.37
C ASN A 268 46.86 7.38 2.65
N ARG A 269 47.00 8.60 2.11
CA ARG A 269 48.14 9.08 1.38
C ARG A 269 49.42 9.04 2.23
N GLY A 270 50.44 8.33 1.73
CA GLY A 270 51.78 8.35 2.29
C GLY A 270 52.03 7.43 3.49
N ASN A 271 51.05 6.72 4.00
CA ASN A 271 51.21 5.81 5.12
C ASN A 271 50.71 4.41 4.77
N SER A 272 51.60 3.56 4.25
CA SER A 272 51.27 2.21 3.79
C SER A 272 50.78 1.25 4.91
N ASN A 273 50.78 1.69 6.15
CA ASN A 273 50.40 0.90 7.33
C ASN A 273 49.10 1.37 7.99
N ALA A 274 48.48 2.41 7.47
CA ALA A 274 47.28 2.97 8.08
C ALA A 274 46.01 2.38 7.43
N MET A 275 45.80 1.09 7.64
CA MET A 275 44.57 0.42 7.27
C MET A 275 43.81 0.09 8.53
N TYR A 276 42.54 0.46 8.53
CA TYR A 276 41.60 0.04 9.56
C TYR A 276 40.88 -1.19 9.03
N THR A 277 40.93 -2.25 9.76
CA THR A 277 40.28 -3.52 9.45
C THR A 277 39.20 -3.71 10.49
N ASN A 278 37.96 -3.64 10.06
CA ASN A 278 36.84 -4.03 10.87
C ASN A 278 36.62 -5.52 10.68
N ASN A 279 36.99 -6.30 11.68
CA ASN A 279 36.80 -7.74 11.68
C ASN A 279 35.42 -8.05 12.28
N VAL A 280 34.49 -8.38 11.43
CA VAL A 280 33.19 -8.84 11.87
C VAL A 280 33.21 -10.34 12.02
N GLN A 281 32.92 -10.86 13.19
CA GLN A 281 32.83 -12.30 13.47
C GLN A 281 31.46 -12.90 13.10
N VAL A 282 30.83 -12.41 12.03
CA VAL A 282 29.62 -13.00 11.47
C VAL A 282 30.01 -13.84 10.27
N THR A 283 29.62 -15.09 10.26
CA THR A 283 29.82 -15.98 9.12
C THR A 283 28.85 -15.59 8.02
N VAL A 284 29.36 -15.09 6.89
CA VAL A 284 28.56 -14.62 5.76
C VAL A 284 28.49 -15.57 4.58
N ASN A 285 29.07 -16.77 4.71
CA ASN A 285 29.11 -17.81 3.68
C ASN A 285 28.20 -19.00 4.02
N ASP A 286 27.13 -18.76 4.74
CA ASP A 286 26.13 -19.77 5.11
C ASP A 286 25.08 -20.04 4.00
N GLY A 287 25.20 -19.35 2.87
CA GLY A 287 24.30 -19.46 1.73
C GLY A 287 23.01 -18.67 1.85
N ARG A 288 22.86 -17.83 2.86
CA ARG A 288 21.73 -16.90 3.02
C ARG A 288 22.10 -15.51 2.47
N PRO A 289 21.12 -14.71 2.06
CA PRO A 289 21.33 -13.30 1.78
C PRO A 289 21.72 -12.54 3.05
N HIS A 290 22.78 -11.74 2.96
CA HIS A 290 23.22 -10.82 4.00
C HIS A 290 23.25 -9.40 3.46
N HIS A 291 22.73 -8.45 4.25
CA HIS A 291 22.85 -7.01 4.02
C HIS A 291 24.14 -6.50 4.61
N VAL A 292 24.97 -5.86 3.81
CA VAL A 292 26.25 -5.29 4.24
C VAL A 292 26.20 -3.79 4.02
N TYR A 293 26.52 -3.02 5.05
CA TYR A 293 26.52 -1.57 5.04
C TYR A 293 27.82 -1.06 5.65
N MET A 294 28.52 -0.17 4.95
CA MET A 294 29.79 0.40 5.40
C MET A 294 29.75 1.92 5.28
N THR A 295 30.20 2.61 6.33
CA THR A 295 30.28 4.07 6.37
C THR A 295 31.71 4.55 6.49
N TYR A 296 31.93 5.78 6.01
CA TYR A 296 33.18 6.50 6.18
C TYR A 296 32.89 7.96 6.49
N ARG A 297 33.46 8.47 7.60
CA ARG A 297 33.41 9.87 7.98
C ARG A 297 34.81 10.37 8.30
N SER A 298 35.28 11.37 7.58
CA SER A 298 36.55 12.06 7.86
C SER A 298 36.26 13.42 8.49
N ASN A 299 36.79 13.63 9.68
CA ASN A 299 36.83 14.96 10.28
C ASN A 299 38.28 15.47 10.24
N PRO A 300 38.58 16.49 9.39
CA PRO A 300 39.95 17.00 9.22
C PRO A 300 40.58 17.55 10.48
N SER A 301 39.81 17.72 11.56
CA SER A 301 40.31 18.28 12.82
C SER A 301 40.53 17.25 13.93
N SER A 302 40.05 16.02 13.81
CA SER A 302 40.15 15.08 14.95
C SER A 302 40.18 13.58 14.64
N PHE A 303 39.23 13.02 13.86
CA PHE A 303 39.14 11.56 13.73
C PHE A 303 38.47 11.17 12.40
N THR A 304 38.91 10.02 11.85
CA THR A 304 38.18 9.26 10.85
C THR A 304 37.41 8.17 11.54
N VAL A 305 36.12 8.02 11.23
CA VAL A 305 35.26 6.97 11.74
C VAL A 305 34.83 6.09 10.58
N GLN A 306 34.99 4.81 10.75
CA GLN A 306 34.47 3.79 9.85
C GLN A 306 33.58 2.85 10.66
N GLU A 307 32.45 2.52 10.13
CA GLU A 307 31.52 1.56 10.73
C GLU A 307 31.14 0.50 9.70
N LEU A 308 31.02 -0.73 10.16
CA LEU A 308 30.59 -1.87 9.37
C LEU A 308 29.39 -2.53 10.02
N TYR A 309 28.31 -2.60 9.25
CA TYR A 309 27.06 -3.23 9.67
C TYR A 309 26.81 -4.49 8.82
N VAL A 310 26.33 -5.53 9.47
CA VAL A 310 25.79 -6.73 8.79
C VAL A 310 24.43 -7.02 9.35
N ASP A 311 23.46 -7.20 8.48
CA ASP A 311 22.07 -7.48 8.82
C ASP A 311 21.48 -6.46 9.82
N GLY A 312 21.78 -5.18 9.56
CA GLY A 312 21.33 -4.05 10.36
C GLY A 312 22.05 -3.85 11.70
N SER A 313 22.94 -4.76 12.08
CA SER A 313 23.69 -4.68 13.33
C SER A 313 25.06 -4.04 13.11
N ASN A 314 25.40 -3.01 13.91
CA ASN A 314 26.75 -2.47 13.94
C ASN A 314 27.68 -3.51 14.61
N LEU A 315 28.61 -4.02 13.85
CA LEU A 315 29.50 -5.09 14.31
C LEU A 315 30.90 -4.61 14.60
N ASP A 316 31.32 -3.47 14.04
CA ASP A 316 32.63 -2.89 14.35
C ASP A 316 32.70 -1.40 14.04
N VAL A 317 33.36 -0.66 14.93
CA VAL A 317 33.66 0.77 14.79
C VAL A 317 35.16 0.96 14.88
N SER A 318 35.77 1.44 13.81
CA SER A 318 37.20 1.78 13.81
C SER A 318 37.36 3.29 13.79
N THR A 319 38.18 3.78 14.69
CA THR A 319 38.54 5.20 14.78
C THR A 319 40.02 5.38 14.57
N GLY A 320 40.41 6.36 13.77
CA GLY A 320 41.82 6.69 13.50
C GLY A 320 42.05 8.18 13.40
N SER A 321 43.26 8.58 13.76
CA SER A 321 43.68 9.98 13.61
C SER A 321 44.28 10.21 12.22
N PHE A 322 43.44 10.55 11.24
CA PHE A 322 43.92 11.02 9.94
C PHE A 322 43.56 12.46 9.75
N THR A 323 44.55 13.23 9.32
CA THR A 323 44.39 14.65 9.04
C THR A 323 44.19 14.94 7.57
N ASP A 324 44.23 13.90 6.70
CA ASP A 324 44.16 14.11 5.26
C ASP A 324 42.93 13.45 4.63
N VAL A 325 42.31 14.19 3.76
CA VAL A 325 41.26 13.71 2.87
C VAL A 325 41.83 12.57 2.01
N VAL A 326 41.06 11.51 1.82
CA VAL A 326 41.40 10.42 0.90
C VAL A 326 41.59 11.04 -0.49
N GLU A 327 42.85 11.14 -0.94
CA GLU A 327 43.12 11.68 -2.28
C GLU A 327 42.85 10.68 -3.38
N GLN A 328 42.39 11.23 -4.47
CA GLN A 328 42.06 10.49 -5.69
C GLN A 328 43.33 10.03 -6.40
N GLY A 329 43.50 8.71 -6.48
CA GLY A 329 44.54 8.12 -7.34
C GLY A 329 43.98 7.51 -8.61
N TYR A 330 42.77 6.94 -8.59
CA TYR A 330 42.16 6.21 -9.72
C TYR A 330 40.65 6.39 -9.76
N SER A 331 40.14 6.51 -10.98
CA SER A 331 38.76 6.84 -11.32
C SER A 331 37.84 5.64 -11.47
N PHE A 332 38.08 4.53 -10.77
CA PHE A 332 37.28 3.32 -10.96
C PHE A 332 36.69 2.84 -9.65
N MET A 333 35.43 2.42 -9.75
CA MET A 333 34.81 1.54 -8.77
C MET A 333 34.69 0.15 -9.36
N THR A 334 34.95 -0.88 -8.56
CA THR A 334 34.77 -2.26 -8.97
C THR A 334 33.88 -3.01 -8.00
N ILE A 335 33.09 -3.96 -8.52
CA ILE A 335 32.26 -4.87 -7.76
C ILE A 335 32.68 -6.29 -8.10
N GLY A 336 32.99 -7.10 -7.10
CA GLY A 336 33.42 -8.49 -7.27
C GLY A 336 34.87 -8.69 -7.67
N ALA A 337 35.68 -7.63 -7.67
CA ALA A 337 37.08 -7.68 -8.09
C ALA A 337 38.08 -7.56 -6.94
N PRO A 338 39.27 -8.21 -7.06
CA PRO A 338 40.36 -7.94 -6.14
C PRO A 338 40.88 -6.51 -6.27
N ILE A 339 41.54 -6.02 -5.21
CA ILE A 339 42.30 -4.77 -5.27
C ILE A 339 43.75 -5.14 -5.64
N TYR A 340 44.25 -4.53 -6.69
CA TYR A 340 45.68 -4.63 -7.01
C TYR A 340 46.52 -3.72 -6.14
N LYS A 341 47.51 -4.30 -5.44
CA LYS A 341 48.32 -3.62 -4.45
C LYS A 341 49.82 -3.73 -4.65
N SER A 342 50.52 -2.85 -3.95
CA SER A 342 51.93 -2.94 -3.66
C SER A 342 52.24 -4.19 -2.80
N ALA A 343 53.35 -4.83 -3.06
CA ALA A 343 53.75 -6.15 -2.58
C ALA A 343 53.95 -6.30 -1.04
N THR A 344 53.63 -5.31 -0.24
CA THR A 344 54.01 -5.28 1.19
C THR A 344 52.86 -5.27 2.21
N ALA A 345 51.58 -5.28 1.76
CA ALA A 345 50.43 -5.24 2.67
C ALA A 345 49.86 -6.64 2.96
N SER A 346 49.70 -6.98 4.21
CA SER A 346 49.29 -8.29 4.71
C SER A 346 47.83 -8.71 4.42
N ASN A 347 46.96 -7.75 4.06
CA ASN A 347 45.52 -8.00 3.88
C ASN A 347 45.02 -7.62 2.50
N ASN A 348 45.71 -8.05 1.44
CA ASN A 348 45.29 -7.84 0.07
C ASN A 348 44.09 -8.71 -0.28
N PHE A 349 43.01 -8.14 -0.83
CA PHE A 349 42.02 -8.93 -1.53
C PHE A 349 42.64 -9.39 -2.89
N THR A 350 42.90 -10.66 -3.03
CA THR A 350 43.62 -11.21 -4.18
C THR A 350 42.77 -12.06 -5.08
N LYS A 351 41.58 -12.44 -4.62
CA LYS A 351 40.62 -13.27 -5.34
C LYS A 351 39.37 -12.48 -5.73
N TYR A 352 38.80 -12.86 -6.87
CA TYR A 352 37.50 -12.40 -7.33
C TYR A 352 36.38 -13.03 -6.51
N PHE A 353 35.33 -12.27 -6.23
CA PHE A 353 34.19 -12.76 -5.47
C PHE A 353 33.48 -13.91 -6.18
N ARG A 354 32.97 -14.85 -5.40
CA ARG A 354 32.11 -15.96 -5.83
C ARG A 354 30.81 -15.93 -5.00
N GLY A 355 29.69 -15.76 -5.67
CA GLY A 355 28.39 -15.63 -5.04
C GLY A 355 27.48 -14.70 -5.82
N SER A 356 26.45 -14.20 -5.17
CA SER A 356 25.49 -13.26 -5.75
C SER A 356 25.58 -11.91 -5.08
N ILE A 357 25.42 -10.82 -5.84
CA ILE A 357 25.35 -9.44 -5.34
C ILE A 357 24.11 -8.79 -5.94
N GLN A 358 23.39 -8.03 -5.11
CA GLN A 358 22.22 -7.26 -5.50
C GLN A 358 22.23 -5.88 -4.80
N GLU A 359 21.66 -4.86 -5.46
CA GLU A 359 21.40 -3.53 -4.89
C GLU A 359 22.64 -2.86 -4.29
N VAL A 360 23.65 -2.59 -5.12
CA VAL A 360 24.82 -1.80 -4.68
C VAL A 360 24.48 -0.32 -4.73
N VAL A 361 24.38 0.32 -3.56
CA VAL A 361 24.02 1.73 -3.42
C VAL A 361 25.16 2.50 -2.76
N VAL A 362 25.44 3.70 -3.28
CA VAL A 362 26.47 4.60 -2.75
C VAL A 362 25.85 5.96 -2.47
N TRP A 363 26.06 6.49 -1.29
CA TRP A 363 25.65 7.85 -0.89
C TRP A 363 26.85 8.75 -0.61
N GLY A 364 26.68 10.06 -0.79
CA GLY A 364 27.64 11.10 -0.38
C GLY A 364 27.44 11.58 1.05
N GLN A 365 26.86 10.75 1.91
CA GLN A 365 26.58 11.03 3.30
C GLN A 365 26.69 9.75 4.13
N VAL A 366 26.77 9.89 5.44
CA VAL A 366 26.80 8.78 6.39
C VAL A 366 25.44 8.70 7.07
N PHE A 367 24.87 7.51 7.05
CA PHE A 367 23.74 7.12 7.88
C PHE A 367 24.29 6.30 9.05
N ASP A 368 24.40 6.91 10.23
CA ASP A 368 25.01 6.32 11.42
C ASP A 368 24.00 6.07 12.55
N GLY A 369 22.70 6.13 12.21
CA GLY A 369 21.63 6.01 13.20
C GLY A 369 21.36 7.30 13.99
N SER A 370 22.04 8.42 13.69
CA SER A 370 21.78 9.69 14.39
C SER A 370 20.46 10.35 13.98
N PHE A 371 19.90 9.98 12.82
CA PHE A 371 18.59 10.42 12.31
C PHE A 371 17.53 9.31 12.32
N GLY A 372 17.81 8.17 12.90
CA GLY A 372 17.07 6.94 12.88
C GLY A 372 18.04 5.77 12.92
N ASN A 373 17.58 4.57 12.67
CA ASN A 373 18.43 3.39 12.60
C ASN A 373 18.49 2.88 11.15
N GLU A 374 18.92 3.74 10.24
CA GLU A 374 18.88 3.51 8.79
C GLU A 374 19.46 2.15 8.34
N PRO A 375 20.65 1.71 8.83
CA PRO A 375 21.17 0.39 8.45
C PRO A 375 20.24 -0.77 8.83
N LEU A 376 19.57 -0.66 9.99
CA LEU A 376 18.58 -1.64 10.42
C LEU A 376 17.31 -1.53 9.56
N ASP A 377 16.83 -0.32 9.33
CA ASP A 377 15.64 -0.07 8.50
C ASP A 377 15.82 -0.60 7.08
N HIS A 378 17.02 -0.44 6.50
CA HIS A 378 17.37 -0.96 5.18
C HIS A 378 17.41 -2.49 5.18
N TYR A 379 18.07 -3.10 6.19
CA TYR A 379 18.07 -4.56 6.37
C TYR A 379 16.65 -5.11 6.54
N GLU A 380 15.87 -4.53 7.45
CA GLU A 380 14.50 -4.97 7.71
C GLU A 380 13.62 -4.82 6.48
N SER A 381 13.81 -3.76 5.70
CA SER A 381 13.10 -3.60 4.44
C SER A 381 13.43 -4.71 3.46
N GLY A 382 14.70 -4.94 3.17
CA GLY A 382 15.12 -5.96 2.23
C GLY A 382 14.86 -7.40 2.70
N SER A 383 14.82 -7.63 4.02
CA SER A 383 14.41 -8.92 4.61
C SER A 383 12.88 -9.07 4.75
N GLY A 384 12.11 -8.06 4.34
CA GLY A 384 10.65 -8.07 4.42
C GLY A 384 10.09 -7.97 5.84
N LYS A 385 10.84 -7.38 6.78
CA LYS A 385 10.46 -7.26 8.19
C LYS A 385 10.14 -5.82 8.61
N ARG A 386 10.49 -4.82 7.81
CA ARG A 386 10.25 -3.42 8.16
C ARG A 386 8.76 -3.19 8.40
N TYR A 387 8.46 -2.42 9.43
CA TYR A 387 7.09 -2.14 9.86
C TYR A 387 6.30 -3.38 10.35
N GLN A 388 6.96 -4.52 10.62
CA GLN A 388 6.30 -5.66 11.26
C GLN A 388 5.80 -5.24 12.65
N GLY A 389 4.58 -5.64 12.99
CA GLY A 389 3.93 -5.25 14.24
C GLY A 389 3.17 -3.93 14.19
N ASP A 390 3.16 -3.22 13.05
CA ASP A 390 2.28 -2.07 12.86
C ASP A 390 0.82 -2.48 12.98
N LEU A 391 0.01 -1.58 13.51
CA LEU A 391 -1.44 -1.69 13.42
C LEU A 391 -1.91 -1.44 11.98
N THR A 392 -3.00 -2.11 11.59
CA THR A 392 -3.55 -2.05 10.23
C THR A 392 -3.82 -0.63 9.74
N GLY A 393 -4.41 0.23 10.57
CA GLY A 393 -4.69 1.62 10.19
C GLY A 393 -3.45 2.48 10.03
N LEU A 394 -2.43 2.28 10.87
CA LEU A 394 -1.13 2.95 10.73
C LEU A 394 -0.46 2.55 9.41
N ARG A 395 -0.49 1.25 9.09
CA ARG A 395 0.01 0.73 7.81
C ARG A 395 -0.72 1.36 6.63
N MET A 396 -2.05 1.50 6.69
CA MET A 396 -2.83 2.18 5.65
C MET A 396 -2.42 3.64 5.46
N ALA A 397 -2.15 4.35 6.56
CA ALA A 397 -1.67 5.72 6.49
C ALA A 397 -0.32 5.83 5.75
N TYR A 398 0.62 4.92 6.01
CA TYR A 398 1.89 4.87 5.27
C TYR A 398 1.67 4.58 3.77
N LEU A 399 0.83 3.58 3.44
CA LEU A 399 0.54 3.23 2.04
C LEU A 399 -0.04 4.42 1.25
N LEU A 400 -0.96 5.17 1.85
CA LEU A 400 -1.50 6.40 1.26
C LEU A 400 -0.44 7.51 1.18
N GLY A 401 0.42 7.63 2.20
CA GLY A 401 1.52 8.59 2.24
C GLY A 401 2.53 8.37 1.11
N PHE A 402 2.88 7.12 0.77
CA PHE A 402 3.83 6.79 -0.29
C PHE A 402 3.40 7.27 -1.69
N VAL A 403 2.10 7.48 -1.89
CA VAL A 403 1.54 8.04 -3.14
C VAL A 403 1.06 9.48 -2.99
N ASN A 404 1.40 10.15 -1.89
CA ASN A 404 1.01 11.52 -1.58
C ASN A 404 -0.52 11.74 -1.62
N TRP A 405 -1.30 10.77 -1.12
CA TRP A 405 -2.75 10.90 -1.05
C TRP A 405 -3.12 12.04 -0.10
N PRO A 406 -4.09 12.92 -0.47
CA PRO A 406 -4.46 14.06 0.37
C PRO A 406 -4.97 13.64 1.75
N TYR A 407 -4.37 14.19 2.80
CA TYR A 407 -4.71 13.86 4.18
C TYR A 407 -6.16 14.23 4.54
N ASP A 408 -6.69 15.33 3.98
CA ASP A 408 -8.07 15.78 4.16
C ASP A 408 -9.12 14.84 3.53
N LEU A 409 -8.66 13.85 2.75
CA LEU A 409 -9.48 12.78 2.16
C LEU A 409 -9.19 11.42 2.80
N THR A 410 -8.82 11.38 4.09
CA THR A 410 -8.61 10.16 4.86
C THR A 410 -9.39 10.21 6.18
N ASP A 411 -9.95 9.07 6.57
CA ASP A 411 -10.63 8.84 7.86
C ASP A 411 -10.34 7.40 8.27
N LEU A 412 -9.20 7.20 8.95
CA LEU A 412 -8.65 5.88 9.26
C LEU A 412 -8.71 5.62 10.77
N ALA A 413 -9.41 4.56 11.18
CA ALA A 413 -9.28 3.99 12.51
C ALA A 413 -7.86 3.41 12.70
N ALA A 414 -7.38 3.34 13.93
CA ALA A 414 -6.04 2.82 14.24
C ALA A 414 -5.86 1.35 13.85
N GLY A 415 -6.92 0.56 13.95
CA GLY A 415 -6.87 -0.89 13.80
C GLY A 415 -6.50 -1.61 15.10
N GLN A 416 -6.73 -2.91 15.13
CA GLN A 416 -6.49 -3.78 16.29
C GLN A 416 -5.53 -4.92 15.96
N SER A 417 -5.42 -5.27 14.68
CA SER A 417 -4.50 -6.32 14.22
C SER A 417 -3.12 -5.76 13.96
N THR A 418 -2.10 -6.45 14.46
CA THR A 418 -0.72 -6.25 14.07
C THR A 418 -0.40 -7.07 12.82
N VAL A 419 0.41 -6.50 11.93
CA VAL A 419 0.62 -7.07 10.59
C VAL A 419 2.07 -7.44 10.32
N LEU A 420 2.25 -8.35 9.36
CA LEU A 420 3.56 -8.75 8.84
C LEU A 420 4.34 -7.56 8.27
N GLY A 421 5.62 -7.75 8.04
CA GLY A 421 6.48 -6.76 7.42
C GLY A 421 5.95 -6.29 6.05
N LEU A 422 6.29 -5.07 5.67
CA LEU A 422 5.78 -4.43 4.47
C LEU A 422 6.47 -4.96 3.21
N ILE A 423 5.67 -5.49 2.28
CA ILE A 423 6.10 -5.87 0.93
C ILE A 423 5.15 -5.21 -0.07
N THR A 424 5.66 -4.23 -0.83
CA THR A 424 4.86 -3.41 -1.76
C THR A 424 5.14 -3.69 -3.24
N THR A 425 6.20 -4.41 -3.55
CA THR A 425 6.65 -4.65 -4.93
C THR A 425 5.55 -5.20 -5.82
N GLY A 426 5.28 -4.50 -6.92
CA GLY A 426 4.26 -4.88 -7.90
C GLY A 426 2.82 -4.69 -7.46
N LYS A 427 2.56 -4.09 -6.31
CA LYS A 427 1.21 -3.83 -5.80
C LYS A 427 0.74 -2.43 -6.15
N ASN A 428 -0.55 -2.28 -6.42
CA ASN A 428 -1.20 -0.98 -6.36
C ASN A 428 -1.66 -0.67 -4.91
N VAL A 429 -1.96 0.59 -4.66
CA VAL A 429 -2.34 1.06 -3.32
C VAL A 429 -3.62 0.37 -2.83
N LEU A 430 -4.62 0.23 -3.70
CA LEU A 430 -5.91 -0.34 -3.31
C LEU A 430 -5.77 -1.80 -2.86
N ASP A 431 -4.98 -2.61 -3.58
CA ASP A 431 -4.76 -4.01 -3.21
C ASP A 431 -4.04 -4.11 -1.85
N ALA A 432 -3.03 -3.25 -1.62
CA ALA A 432 -2.35 -3.20 -0.33
C ALA A 432 -3.26 -2.75 0.83
N LEU A 433 -4.16 -1.79 0.59
CA LEU A 433 -5.17 -1.39 1.58
C LEU A 433 -6.16 -2.51 1.88
N ARG A 434 -6.57 -3.29 0.87
CA ARG A 434 -7.47 -4.45 1.04
C ARG A 434 -6.82 -5.61 1.81
N GLU A 435 -5.52 -5.79 1.68
CA GLU A 435 -4.79 -6.73 2.54
C GLU A 435 -4.93 -6.32 4.02
N MET A 436 -4.85 -5.03 4.33
CA MET A 436 -5.05 -4.51 5.68
C MET A 436 -6.51 -4.65 6.15
N GLU A 437 -7.49 -4.38 5.28
CA GLU A 437 -8.91 -4.64 5.55
C GLU A 437 -9.14 -6.11 5.92
N THR A 438 -8.55 -7.03 5.15
CA THR A 438 -8.65 -8.48 5.39
C THR A 438 -7.97 -8.88 6.70
N ALA A 439 -6.79 -8.34 7.01
CA ALA A 439 -6.08 -8.61 8.25
C ALA A 439 -6.84 -8.10 9.49
N GLU A 440 -7.54 -6.98 9.36
CA GLU A 440 -8.33 -6.38 10.41
C GLU A 440 -9.71 -7.04 10.58
N GLN A 441 -10.27 -7.64 9.52
CA GLN A 441 -11.69 -7.98 9.42
C GLN A 441 -12.59 -6.75 9.61
N GLY A 442 -12.08 -5.58 9.22
CA GLY A 442 -12.72 -4.28 9.28
C GLY A 442 -13.51 -3.96 8.01
N ARG A 443 -13.69 -2.67 7.75
CA ARG A 443 -14.39 -2.17 6.56
C ARG A 443 -13.59 -1.04 5.91
N LEU A 444 -13.30 -1.17 4.63
CA LEU A 444 -12.62 -0.15 3.84
C LEU A 444 -13.53 0.31 2.70
N PHE A 445 -13.97 1.56 2.71
CA PHE A 445 -14.85 2.11 1.69
C PHE A 445 -14.59 3.61 1.45
N ILE A 446 -15.17 4.15 0.38
CA ILE A 446 -15.16 5.59 0.13
C ILE A 446 -16.46 6.19 0.65
N SER A 447 -16.35 7.11 1.61
CA SER A 447 -17.48 7.80 2.20
C SER A 447 -18.12 8.79 1.21
N LYS A 448 -19.34 9.26 1.51
CA LYS A 448 -20.10 10.17 0.63
C LYS A 448 -19.39 11.49 0.33
N ASN A 449 -18.46 11.94 1.19
CA ASN A 449 -17.63 13.13 0.97
C ASN A 449 -16.35 12.84 0.16
N GLY A 450 -16.09 11.56 -0.20
CA GLY A 450 -14.94 11.11 -0.99
C GLY A 450 -13.70 10.72 -0.20
N SER A 451 -13.76 10.66 1.13
CA SER A 451 -12.64 10.22 1.97
C SER A 451 -12.49 8.70 1.93
N VAL A 452 -11.26 8.23 1.90
CA VAL A 452 -10.90 6.83 2.17
C VAL A 452 -11.19 6.57 3.64
N LYS A 453 -12.20 5.76 3.92
CA LYS A 453 -12.62 5.44 5.28
C LYS A 453 -12.28 4.02 5.64
N PHE A 454 -11.57 3.87 6.75
CA PHE A 454 -11.27 2.58 7.35
C PHE A 454 -11.89 2.51 8.75
N VAL A 455 -12.66 1.46 8.98
CA VAL A 455 -13.33 1.18 10.25
C VAL A 455 -12.78 -0.14 10.75
N ASP A 456 -12.16 -0.15 11.92
CA ASP A 456 -11.64 -1.36 12.52
C ASP A 456 -12.75 -2.22 13.15
N ARG A 457 -12.41 -3.45 13.54
CA ARG A 457 -13.38 -4.39 14.11
C ARG A 457 -13.97 -3.93 15.43
N ASN A 458 -13.25 -3.16 16.25
CA ASN A 458 -13.78 -2.65 17.52
C ASN A 458 -14.84 -1.56 17.30
N ALA A 459 -14.63 -0.70 16.31
CA ALA A 459 -15.59 0.33 15.96
C ALA A 459 -16.94 -0.26 15.48
N LEU A 460 -16.95 -1.50 14.99
CA LEU A 460 -18.18 -2.22 14.68
C LEU A 460 -19.05 -2.49 15.94
N GLY A 461 -18.48 -2.37 17.14
CA GLY A 461 -19.16 -2.43 18.44
C GLY A 461 -19.55 -1.08 19.02
N GLU A 462 -19.38 0.03 18.30
CA GLU A 462 -19.58 1.39 18.82
C GLU A 462 -20.35 2.29 17.84
N GLY A 463 -20.77 3.46 18.33
CA GLY A 463 -21.34 4.53 17.52
C GLY A 463 -22.53 4.10 16.64
N ASN A 464 -22.48 4.46 15.36
CA ASN A 464 -23.55 4.20 14.39
C ASN A 464 -23.75 2.72 14.06
N PHE A 465 -22.74 1.87 14.31
CA PHE A 465 -22.88 0.43 14.11
C PHE A 465 -23.75 -0.25 15.15
N VAL A 466 -23.93 0.34 16.32
CA VAL A 466 -24.75 -0.19 17.42
C VAL A 466 -25.99 0.63 17.69
N THR A 467 -25.95 1.93 17.41
CA THR A 467 -27.08 2.84 17.60
C THR A 467 -27.91 2.92 16.32
N VAL A 468 -29.21 2.65 16.39
CA VAL A 468 -30.11 2.76 15.25
C VAL A 468 -30.19 4.20 14.76
N GLN A 469 -29.81 4.44 13.52
CA GLN A 469 -29.80 5.76 12.88
C GLN A 469 -31.12 6.12 12.22
N ALA A 470 -31.85 5.10 11.74
CA ALA A 470 -33.18 5.27 11.15
C ALA A 470 -34.02 4.01 11.31
N GLN A 471 -35.33 4.20 11.34
CA GLN A 471 -36.31 3.14 11.25
C GLN A 471 -37.03 3.24 9.90
N PHE A 472 -37.21 2.12 9.26
CA PHE A 472 -38.02 1.97 8.04
C PHE A 472 -39.25 1.13 8.35
N ASP A 473 -40.41 1.51 7.86
CA ASP A 473 -41.64 0.75 8.05
C ASP A 473 -42.55 0.74 6.81
N ASP A 474 -43.53 -0.17 6.80
CA ASP A 474 -44.52 -0.32 5.74
C ASP A 474 -45.83 0.40 6.02
N LEU A 475 -45.93 1.04 7.18
CA LEU A 475 -47.20 1.58 7.65
C LEU A 475 -47.57 2.94 7.08
N GLY A 476 -46.83 3.50 6.14
CA GLY A 476 -47.15 4.74 5.37
C GLY A 476 -48.33 5.59 5.91
N ARG A 477 -48.43 5.77 7.24
CA ARG A 477 -49.58 6.31 7.90
C ARG A 477 -49.32 7.71 8.44
N ASN A 478 -50.40 8.45 8.61
CA ASN A 478 -50.43 9.77 9.21
C ASN A 478 -50.01 9.79 10.70
N ASP A 479 -49.23 8.85 11.18
CA ASP A 479 -48.65 8.82 12.51
C ASP A 479 -47.30 9.55 12.49
N VAL A 480 -47.20 10.62 13.28
CA VAL A 480 -45.96 11.43 13.40
C VAL A 480 -44.75 10.63 13.90
N ASN A 481 -44.94 9.44 14.43
CA ASN A 481 -43.89 8.56 14.97
C ASN A 481 -43.53 7.42 14.04
N HIS A 482 -44.10 7.30 12.83
CA HIS A 482 -43.72 6.24 11.89
C HIS A 482 -42.30 6.45 11.36
N GLY A 483 -41.67 5.36 10.93
CA GLY A 483 -40.35 5.33 10.28
C GLY A 483 -40.38 5.92 8.87
N ILE A 484 -39.30 5.73 8.13
CA ILE A 484 -39.20 6.08 6.69
C ILE A 484 -39.96 5.01 5.91
N PRO A 485 -40.98 5.38 5.09
CA PRO A 485 -41.72 4.40 4.34
C PRO A 485 -40.87 3.81 3.21
N TYR A 486 -40.75 2.49 3.15
CA TYR A 486 -40.13 1.79 2.02
C TYR A 486 -41.18 1.39 0.96
N THR A 487 -40.73 1.30 -0.29
CA THR A 487 -41.59 0.92 -1.43
C THR A 487 -41.41 -0.54 -1.83
N ASP A 488 -40.23 -1.09 -1.54
CA ASP A 488 -39.91 -2.48 -1.88
C ASP A 488 -38.92 -3.06 -0.86
N ILE A 489 -39.17 -4.34 -0.48
CA ILE A 489 -38.37 -5.12 0.42
C ILE A 489 -38.55 -6.61 0.14
N THR A 490 -37.45 -7.36 0.18
CA THR A 490 -37.48 -8.81 -0.03
C THR A 490 -36.79 -9.51 1.13
N PHE A 491 -37.51 -10.43 1.77
CA PHE A 491 -36.96 -11.34 2.77
C PHE A 491 -36.47 -12.61 2.09
N THR A 492 -35.24 -12.99 2.35
CA THR A 492 -34.63 -14.23 1.84
C THR A 492 -34.27 -15.16 3.01
N TYR A 493 -34.47 -16.44 2.80
CA TYR A 493 -34.02 -17.49 3.72
C TYR A 493 -33.50 -18.64 2.85
N ASP A 494 -32.20 -18.64 2.63
CA ASP A 494 -31.55 -19.55 1.70
C ASP A 494 -30.21 -20.05 2.24
N ASP A 495 -29.52 -20.84 1.43
CA ASP A 495 -28.27 -21.50 1.80
C ASP A 495 -27.02 -20.76 1.32
N ARG A 496 -27.14 -19.60 0.67
CA ARG A 496 -26.01 -18.87 0.04
C ARG A 496 -24.91 -18.51 1.02
N TYR A 497 -25.29 -18.23 2.26
CA TYR A 497 -24.37 -17.77 3.30
C TYR A 497 -24.10 -18.82 4.37
N ILE A 498 -24.37 -20.10 4.11
CA ILE A 498 -24.00 -21.16 5.03
C ILE A 498 -22.56 -21.60 4.74
N PHE A 499 -21.67 -21.34 5.72
CA PHE A 499 -20.29 -21.81 5.73
C PHE A 499 -19.99 -22.41 7.10
N ASN A 500 -19.78 -23.72 7.15
CA ASN A 500 -19.60 -24.49 8.38
C ASN A 500 -18.22 -25.16 8.48
N ASP A 501 -17.31 -24.69 7.62
CA ASP A 501 -15.91 -25.06 7.57
C ASP A 501 -15.14 -23.83 7.07
N ILE A 502 -14.38 -23.19 7.95
CA ILE A 502 -13.67 -21.94 7.68
C ILE A 502 -12.18 -22.19 7.75
N VAL A 503 -11.47 -21.86 6.68
CA VAL A 503 -10.01 -21.95 6.61
C VAL A 503 -9.43 -20.56 6.41
N VAL A 504 -8.51 -20.14 7.27
CA VAL A 504 -7.84 -18.85 7.22
C VAL A 504 -6.34 -19.06 7.04
N ARG A 505 -5.74 -18.48 6.02
CA ARG A 505 -4.33 -18.69 5.66
C ARG A 505 -3.52 -17.39 5.68
N GLN A 506 -2.36 -17.49 6.30
CA GLN A 506 -1.34 -16.45 6.30
C GLN A 506 -0.34 -16.69 5.14
N PRO A 507 0.30 -15.66 4.58
CA PRO A 507 1.46 -15.84 3.74
C PRO A 507 2.55 -16.68 4.45
N GLY A 508 3.21 -17.56 3.71
CA GLY A 508 4.23 -18.44 4.31
C GLY A 508 3.71 -19.79 4.81
N GLY A 509 2.39 -20.05 4.69
CA GLY A 509 1.80 -21.37 4.87
C GLY A 509 1.16 -21.65 6.22
N ASN A 510 1.22 -20.76 7.19
CA ASN A 510 0.47 -20.90 8.43
C ASN A 510 -1.03 -20.76 8.15
N PHE A 511 -1.84 -21.58 8.82
CA PHE A 511 -3.30 -21.54 8.69
C PHE A 511 -4.01 -21.91 10.00
N ALA A 512 -5.27 -21.53 10.08
CA ALA A 512 -6.20 -22.00 11.10
C ALA A 512 -7.49 -22.48 10.43
N GLU A 513 -8.14 -23.47 11.03
CA GLU A 513 -9.39 -24.06 10.58
C GLU A 513 -10.37 -24.11 11.75
N ALA A 514 -11.64 -23.83 11.47
CA ALA A 514 -12.74 -23.98 12.41
C ALA A 514 -13.92 -24.62 11.69
N GLU A 515 -14.53 -25.66 12.30
CA GLU A 515 -15.65 -26.38 11.72
C GLU A 515 -16.76 -26.67 12.73
N ASP A 516 -18.01 -26.80 12.25
CA ASP A 516 -19.18 -27.20 13.06
C ASP A 516 -19.84 -28.45 12.48
N SER A 517 -19.61 -29.59 13.15
CA SER A 517 -20.12 -30.89 12.72
C SER A 517 -21.67 -31.00 12.79
N THR A 518 -22.31 -30.23 13.67
CA THR A 518 -23.76 -30.17 13.77
C THR A 518 -24.38 -29.52 12.55
N SER A 519 -23.82 -28.38 12.14
CA SER A 519 -24.21 -27.69 10.89
C SER A 519 -23.91 -28.54 9.67
N GLN A 520 -22.71 -29.16 9.60
CA GLN A 520 -22.35 -30.06 8.49
C GLN A 520 -23.32 -31.25 8.34
N SER A 521 -23.80 -31.79 9.45
CA SER A 521 -24.77 -32.89 9.40
C SER A 521 -26.15 -32.48 8.82
N LYS A 522 -26.50 -31.17 8.92
CA LYS A 522 -27.76 -30.63 8.41
C LYS A 522 -27.64 -30.07 6.99
N TYR A 523 -26.52 -29.41 6.68
CA TYR A 523 -26.36 -28.58 5.48
C TYR A 523 -25.21 -29.04 4.59
N PHE A 524 -24.58 -30.18 4.86
CA PHE A 524 -23.36 -30.71 4.25
C PHE A 524 -22.14 -29.81 4.56
N LYS A 525 -20.92 -30.29 4.28
CA LYS A 525 -19.70 -29.53 4.47
C LYS A 525 -19.63 -28.42 3.40
N ARG A 526 -19.52 -27.17 3.85
CA ARG A 526 -19.46 -25.96 3.02
C ARG A 526 -18.28 -25.11 3.49
N THR A 527 -17.20 -25.18 2.70
CA THR A 527 -15.93 -24.53 3.05
C THR A 527 -15.88 -23.10 2.53
N SER A 528 -15.44 -22.17 3.36
CA SER A 528 -15.01 -20.83 2.97
C SER A 528 -13.55 -20.64 3.35
N THR A 529 -12.76 -20.08 2.42
CA THR A 529 -11.33 -19.83 2.63
C THR A 529 -11.05 -18.33 2.59
N ILE A 530 -10.26 -17.85 3.55
CA ILE A 530 -9.73 -16.49 3.58
C ILE A 530 -8.21 -16.61 3.43
N ASP A 531 -7.71 -16.24 2.28
CA ASP A 531 -6.28 -16.34 1.96
C ASP A 531 -5.54 -15.02 2.18
N ASN A 532 -4.22 -15.09 2.31
CA ASN A 532 -3.33 -13.94 2.35
C ASN A 532 -3.58 -12.97 3.52
N VAL A 533 -3.98 -13.50 4.68
CA VAL A 533 -4.23 -12.70 5.88
C VAL A 533 -2.89 -12.24 6.47
N GLN A 534 -2.58 -10.96 6.36
CA GLN A 534 -1.28 -10.35 6.66
C GLN A 534 -1.05 -10.08 8.16
N VAL A 535 -1.56 -10.92 9.06
CA VAL A 535 -1.34 -10.75 10.50
C VAL A 535 -0.01 -11.35 10.94
N ASP A 536 0.66 -10.75 11.93
CA ASP A 536 1.93 -11.24 12.46
C ASP A 536 1.75 -12.26 13.60
N ASN A 537 0.53 -12.39 14.12
CA ASN A 537 0.21 -13.27 15.23
C ASN A 537 -0.74 -14.38 14.80
N GLY A 538 -0.28 -15.64 14.91
CA GLY A 538 -1.06 -16.81 14.53
C GLY A 538 -2.37 -17.03 15.33
N TYR A 539 -2.48 -16.48 16.54
CA TYR A 539 -3.74 -16.55 17.32
C TYR A 539 -4.87 -15.78 16.62
N LEU A 540 -4.55 -14.71 15.89
CA LEU A 540 -5.56 -13.95 15.14
C LEU A 540 -6.21 -14.81 14.04
N LEU A 541 -5.46 -15.71 13.39
CA LEU A 541 -6.03 -16.63 12.39
C LEU A 541 -7.12 -17.51 12.99
N THR A 542 -6.86 -18.09 14.19
CA THR A 542 -7.82 -18.92 14.89
C THR A 542 -9.07 -18.15 15.28
N ASN A 543 -8.88 -16.93 15.77
CA ASN A 543 -10.00 -16.06 16.16
C ASN A 543 -10.85 -15.65 14.96
N ILE A 544 -10.23 -15.31 13.83
CA ILE A 544 -10.94 -15.00 12.58
C ILE A 544 -11.76 -16.23 12.13
N ALA A 545 -11.15 -17.42 12.12
CA ALA A 545 -11.85 -18.65 11.71
C ALA A 545 -13.06 -18.94 12.62
N ALA A 546 -12.89 -18.85 13.93
CA ALA A 546 -13.95 -19.11 14.90
C ALA A 546 -15.10 -18.09 14.82
N SER A 547 -14.78 -16.81 14.67
CA SER A 547 -15.76 -15.74 14.52
C SER A 547 -16.58 -15.91 13.24
N ARG A 548 -15.92 -16.17 12.11
CA ARG A 548 -16.60 -16.41 10.82
C ARG A 548 -17.48 -17.67 10.87
N LEU A 549 -17.01 -18.75 11.51
CA LEU A 549 -17.81 -19.95 11.69
C LEU A 549 -19.10 -19.64 12.47
N THR A 550 -18.99 -18.94 13.58
CA THR A 550 -20.15 -18.59 14.42
C THR A 550 -21.17 -17.77 13.64
N GLN A 551 -20.70 -16.90 12.76
CA GLN A 551 -21.54 -16.02 11.94
C GLN A 551 -22.32 -16.78 10.86
N TYR A 552 -21.69 -17.77 10.20
CA TYR A 552 -22.19 -18.31 8.94
C TYR A 552 -22.58 -19.80 8.99
N LYS A 553 -22.45 -20.45 10.13
CA LYS A 553 -22.74 -21.90 10.23
C LYS A 553 -24.22 -22.28 10.09
N ASP A 554 -25.13 -21.36 10.35
CA ASP A 554 -26.57 -21.58 10.29
C ASP A 554 -27.25 -20.56 9.36
N PRO A 555 -28.36 -20.93 8.68
CA PRO A 555 -29.10 -20.01 7.81
C PRO A 555 -29.85 -18.97 8.64
N GLU A 556 -29.93 -17.76 8.09
CA GLU A 556 -30.60 -16.62 8.70
C GLU A 556 -31.57 -15.95 7.72
N ILE A 557 -32.66 -15.36 8.24
CA ILE A 557 -33.55 -14.53 7.44
C ILE A 557 -32.88 -13.19 7.19
N ARG A 558 -32.70 -12.86 5.91
CA ARG A 558 -31.98 -11.67 5.44
C ARG A 558 -32.91 -10.73 4.68
N ILE A 559 -32.52 -9.46 4.70
CA ILE A 559 -33.06 -8.44 3.80
C ILE A 559 -31.85 -7.92 3.02
N ASP A 560 -31.75 -8.31 1.74
CA ASP A 560 -30.59 -7.97 0.92
C ASP A 560 -30.63 -6.51 0.46
N SER A 561 -31.83 -5.96 0.27
CA SER A 561 -32.02 -4.57 -0.09
C SER A 561 -33.39 -4.04 0.28
N LEU A 562 -33.47 -2.74 0.47
CA LEU A 562 -34.73 -2.01 0.58
C LEU A 562 -34.70 -0.74 -0.29
N THR A 563 -35.86 -0.37 -0.84
CA THR A 563 -36.00 0.79 -1.72
C THR A 563 -36.95 1.81 -1.11
N VAL A 564 -36.57 3.08 -1.20
CA VAL A 564 -37.31 4.23 -0.64
C VAL A 564 -37.58 5.25 -1.75
N ASN A 565 -38.78 5.80 -1.76
CA ASN A 565 -39.08 7.02 -2.52
C ASN A 565 -38.78 8.25 -1.64
N GLY A 566 -37.64 8.91 -1.89
CA GLY A 566 -37.20 10.06 -1.10
C GLY A 566 -38.13 11.30 -1.17
N ARG A 567 -39.07 11.32 -2.12
CA ARG A 567 -40.08 12.39 -2.22
C ARG A 567 -41.37 12.10 -1.45
N ALA A 568 -41.57 10.86 -0.99
CA ALA A 568 -42.83 10.48 -0.35
C ALA A 568 -43.12 11.31 0.89
N GLU A 569 -42.10 11.65 1.66
CA GLU A 569 -42.21 12.42 2.91
C GLU A 569 -41.10 13.47 3.05
N PRO A 570 -41.37 14.74 2.73
CA PRO A 570 -40.35 15.79 2.82
C PRO A 570 -39.71 15.91 4.21
N ALA A 571 -40.42 15.64 5.28
CA ALA A 571 -39.91 15.69 6.65
C ALA A 571 -38.82 14.60 6.93
N LYS A 572 -38.79 13.52 6.18
CA LYS A 572 -37.83 12.40 6.32
C LYS A 572 -36.62 12.50 5.38
N GLN A 573 -36.60 13.45 4.44
CA GLN A 573 -35.52 13.60 3.46
C GLN A 573 -34.17 13.77 4.13
N GLY A 574 -34.06 14.60 5.16
CA GLY A 574 -32.82 14.77 5.91
C GLY A 574 -32.32 13.48 6.54
N SER A 575 -33.20 12.65 7.09
CA SER A 575 -32.84 11.34 7.65
C SER A 575 -32.31 10.39 6.59
N ILE A 576 -32.95 10.34 5.41
CA ILE A 576 -32.50 9.51 4.28
C ILE A 576 -31.11 9.96 3.78
N LEU A 577 -30.88 11.27 3.62
CA LEU A 577 -29.62 11.85 3.15
C LEU A 577 -28.48 11.69 4.16
N ASN A 578 -28.81 11.62 5.46
CA ASN A 578 -27.80 11.44 6.50
C ASN A 578 -27.21 10.04 6.54
N LEU A 579 -27.94 9.03 6.12
CA LEU A 579 -27.48 7.64 6.16
C LEU A 579 -26.19 7.41 5.36
N GLU A 580 -25.33 6.54 5.90
CA GLU A 580 -24.04 6.17 5.33
C GLU A 580 -23.83 4.66 5.41
N ILE A 581 -22.86 4.17 4.66
CA ILE A 581 -22.37 2.79 4.75
C ILE A 581 -21.90 2.54 6.18
N GLY A 582 -22.35 1.43 6.78
CA GLY A 582 -22.06 1.06 8.15
C GLY A 582 -23.14 1.49 9.16
N ASP A 583 -24.07 2.37 8.79
CA ASP A 583 -25.14 2.77 9.71
C ASP A 583 -26.09 1.60 10.03
N ARG A 584 -26.45 1.52 11.30
CA ARG A 584 -27.43 0.55 11.80
C ARG A 584 -28.84 1.09 11.60
N VAL A 585 -29.73 0.29 11.05
CA VAL A 585 -31.12 0.65 10.78
C VAL A 585 -32.06 -0.47 11.23
N THR A 586 -33.29 -0.11 11.59
CA THR A 586 -34.34 -1.07 11.91
C THR A 586 -35.37 -1.06 10.78
N VAL A 587 -35.82 -2.23 10.37
CA VAL A 587 -36.86 -2.42 9.37
C VAL A 587 -38.03 -3.14 10.01
N ILE A 588 -39.21 -2.56 9.92
CA ILE A 588 -40.45 -3.09 10.48
C ILE A 588 -41.39 -3.45 9.32
N ARG A 589 -41.92 -4.66 9.37
CA ARG A 589 -42.95 -5.15 8.49
C ARG A 589 -44.17 -5.59 9.28
N THR A 590 -45.34 -5.00 9.02
CA THR A 590 -46.61 -5.38 9.63
C THR A 590 -47.41 -6.27 8.66
N PRO A 591 -47.37 -7.61 8.82
CA PRO A 591 -48.14 -8.48 7.96
C PRO A 591 -49.65 -8.37 8.25
N ALA A 592 -50.48 -8.69 7.26
CA ALA A 592 -51.94 -8.68 7.44
C ALA A 592 -52.42 -9.72 8.48
N VAL A 593 -51.63 -10.76 8.72
CA VAL A 593 -51.88 -11.82 9.71
C VAL A 593 -50.56 -12.19 10.39
N GLY A 594 -50.59 -12.29 11.70
CA GLY A 594 -49.44 -12.65 12.52
C GLY A 594 -48.85 -11.47 13.27
N THR A 595 -47.67 -11.67 13.85
CA THR A 595 -46.95 -10.65 14.61
C THR A 595 -46.11 -9.79 13.67
N GLU A 596 -45.84 -8.57 14.09
CA GLU A 596 -44.91 -7.66 13.44
C GLU A 596 -43.50 -8.32 13.32
N ILE A 597 -42.86 -8.08 12.20
CA ILE A 597 -41.50 -8.56 11.92
C ILE A 597 -40.58 -7.35 12.04
N GLU A 598 -39.70 -7.39 13.02
CA GLU A 598 -38.64 -6.39 13.20
C GLU A 598 -37.29 -7.00 12.90
N LYS A 599 -36.48 -6.32 12.08
CA LYS A 599 -35.10 -6.70 11.74
C LYS A 599 -34.19 -5.49 11.88
N THR A 600 -33.07 -5.71 12.55
CA THR A 600 -32.01 -4.73 12.63
C THR A 600 -30.92 -5.11 11.63
N LEU A 601 -30.48 -4.14 10.85
CA LEU A 601 -29.60 -4.32 9.68
C LEU A 601 -28.48 -3.29 9.70
N ILE A 602 -27.41 -3.58 8.96
CA ILE A 602 -26.34 -2.63 8.62
C ILE A 602 -26.43 -2.28 7.15
N ILE A 603 -26.26 -1.02 6.81
CA ILE A 603 -26.17 -0.55 5.43
C ILE A 603 -24.81 -0.93 4.85
N GLU A 604 -24.81 -1.69 3.76
CA GLU A 604 -23.62 -2.14 3.03
C GLU A 604 -23.37 -1.35 1.74
N GLY A 605 -24.41 -0.74 1.20
CA GLY A 605 -24.31 0.09 0.01
C GLY A 605 -25.49 1.04 -0.14
N VAL A 606 -25.25 2.15 -0.83
CA VAL A 606 -26.24 3.21 -1.05
C VAL A 606 -26.25 3.59 -2.53
N LYS A 607 -27.45 3.56 -3.14
CA LYS A 607 -27.67 4.00 -4.51
C LYS A 607 -28.71 5.11 -4.53
N HIS A 608 -28.40 6.21 -5.20
CA HIS A 608 -29.36 7.27 -5.46
C HIS A 608 -29.64 7.38 -6.96
N SER A 609 -30.89 7.63 -7.32
CA SER A 609 -31.32 7.96 -8.67
C SER A 609 -32.19 9.21 -8.61
N PHE A 610 -31.70 10.29 -9.22
CA PHE A 610 -32.39 11.58 -9.32
C PHE A 610 -32.76 11.85 -10.77
N THR A 611 -34.02 12.11 -11.01
CA THR A 611 -34.53 12.64 -12.28
C THR A 611 -35.35 13.89 -11.98
N THR A 612 -35.85 14.60 -12.99
CA THR A 612 -36.72 15.77 -12.80
C THR A 612 -37.95 15.49 -11.91
N ASP A 613 -38.45 14.23 -11.94
CA ASP A 613 -39.72 13.88 -11.31
C ASP A 613 -39.60 12.82 -10.20
N SER A 614 -38.43 12.26 -9.97
CA SER A 614 -38.25 11.19 -8.99
C SER A 614 -36.92 11.26 -8.26
N TRP A 615 -36.93 10.83 -7.03
CA TRP A 615 -35.74 10.52 -6.23
C TRP A 615 -35.95 9.17 -5.55
N ILE A 616 -35.24 8.16 -6.03
CA ILE A 616 -35.26 6.81 -5.49
C ILE A 616 -33.93 6.51 -4.82
N VAL A 617 -33.99 5.91 -3.62
CA VAL A 617 -32.83 5.45 -2.87
C VAL A 617 -32.95 3.96 -2.63
N THR A 618 -31.90 3.20 -2.92
CA THR A 618 -31.80 1.77 -2.59
C THR A 618 -30.64 1.58 -1.64
N PHE A 619 -30.90 0.94 -0.50
CA PHE A 619 -29.91 0.51 0.46
C PHE A 619 -29.69 -0.98 0.33
N ASN A 620 -28.47 -1.41 0.10
CA ASN A 620 -28.08 -2.82 0.27
C ASN A 620 -27.79 -3.03 1.75
N THR A 621 -28.24 -4.14 2.33
CA THR A 621 -28.18 -4.36 3.77
C THR A 621 -27.70 -5.76 4.12
N SER A 622 -27.19 -5.92 5.35
CA SER A 622 -26.82 -7.18 5.96
C SER A 622 -27.36 -7.28 7.39
N PRO A 623 -27.53 -8.48 7.93
CA PRO A 623 -27.92 -8.68 9.34
C PRO A 623 -26.88 -8.13 10.32
N THR A 624 -27.33 -7.80 11.53
CA THR A 624 -26.48 -7.24 12.60
C THR A 624 -25.91 -8.29 13.55
N ASN A 625 -25.99 -9.59 13.24
CA ASN A 625 -25.70 -10.69 14.17
C ASN A 625 -24.24 -10.76 14.70
N ASN A 626 -23.43 -9.74 14.41
CA ASN A 626 -21.99 -9.76 14.64
C ASN A 626 -21.46 -8.62 15.50
N ALA A 627 -22.33 -8.01 16.31
CA ALA A 627 -21.80 -7.08 17.29
C ALA A 627 -20.96 -7.86 18.31
N PRO A 628 -19.67 -7.49 18.50
CA PRO A 628 -18.82 -8.16 19.48
C PRO A 628 -19.40 -7.98 20.88
N PHE A 629 -19.14 -8.94 21.76
CA PHE A 629 -19.45 -8.82 23.18
C PHE A 629 -18.60 -7.67 23.76
N VAL A 630 -19.27 -6.65 24.32
CA VAL A 630 -18.60 -5.53 24.97
C VAL A 630 -18.92 -5.60 26.46
N LEU A 631 -17.91 -5.81 27.29
CA LEU A 631 -18.05 -5.88 28.73
C LEU A 631 -18.72 -4.60 29.26
N ASP A 632 -19.67 -4.74 30.18
CA ASP A 632 -20.46 -3.65 30.76
C ASP A 632 -21.40 -2.89 29.80
N SER A 633 -21.54 -3.34 28.56
CA SER A 633 -22.56 -2.82 27.65
C SER A 633 -23.92 -3.51 27.90
N SER A 634 -24.95 -2.74 28.17
CA SER A 634 -26.31 -3.25 28.32
C SER A 634 -26.88 -3.84 27.02
N LEU A 635 -26.31 -3.45 25.88
CA LEU A 635 -26.74 -3.87 24.55
C LEU A 635 -25.88 -5.02 23.98
N LEU A 636 -24.57 -4.97 24.22
CA LEU A 636 -23.58 -5.85 23.64
C LEU A 636 -22.87 -6.74 24.68
N GLY A 637 -23.16 -6.54 25.97
CA GLY A 637 -22.60 -7.31 27.08
C GLY A 637 -23.51 -8.45 27.56
N VAL A 638 -24.46 -8.89 26.74
CA VAL A 638 -25.39 -9.97 27.12
C VAL A 638 -24.77 -11.32 26.77
N LEU A 639 -24.44 -12.10 27.81
CA LEU A 639 -23.95 -13.47 27.67
C LEU A 639 -24.95 -14.31 26.88
N ASP A 640 -24.47 -15.20 26.06
CA ASP A 640 -25.24 -16.11 25.18
C ASP A 640 -25.97 -15.39 24.03
N THR A 641 -25.84 -14.07 23.90
CA THR A 641 -26.46 -13.28 22.84
C THR A 641 -25.42 -12.63 21.94
N ASN A 642 -24.30 -12.17 22.50
CA ASN A 642 -23.23 -11.51 21.77
C ASN A 642 -22.00 -12.40 21.67
N VAL A 643 -21.31 -12.31 20.55
CA VAL A 643 -20.07 -13.06 20.28
C VAL A 643 -18.91 -12.37 21.00
N LEU A 644 -18.07 -13.14 21.71
CA LEU A 644 -16.83 -12.59 22.26
C LEU A 644 -15.98 -12.02 21.12
N GLY A 645 -15.65 -10.76 21.22
CA GLY A 645 -14.69 -10.11 20.32
C GLY A 645 -13.31 -10.76 20.46
N TYR A 646 -12.53 -10.74 19.39
CA TYR A 646 -11.16 -11.27 19.35
C TYR A 646 -10.14 -10.18 19.09
#